data_c20ad2c62320a741441c456c04dee099
#
_entry.id   c20ad2c62320a741441c456c04dee099
#
_cell.length_a   1.000
_cell.length_b   1.000
_cell.length_c   1.000
_cell.angle_alpha   90.00
_cell.angle_beta   90.00
_cell.angle_gamma   90.00
#
_symmetry.space_group_name_H-M   'P 1'
#
loop_
_entity.id
_entity.type
_entity.pdbx_description
1 polymer ?
#
loop_
_entity_poly.entity_id
_entity_poly.type
_entity_poly.pdbx_seq_one_letter_code
_entity_poly.pdbx_strand_id
1 'polypeptide(L)'
;MEYNFKEIEKKWQKYWKDHHIYQVKEDESKPKYYVLDMFPYPSGAGLHVGHPLGYIASDIYSRYKRLKGFNVLHPMGYDAYGLPAEQYAIQTGQHPAITTEKNINRYREQLDKIGFCYDWSREIRTCDPEYYKWTQWAFIQMFNSYYCNDKQQARPIEELVKTFETTGTEGVNAACSEELSFTSEEWNGKSEKEQQEILMNYRIAYLGDTMVNWCPQLGTVLANDEVSEGVSIRGGYPVEQKVMRQWCLRVSAYAQRLLEGLDKIDWTDSLKETQKNWIGRSEGAEMQFKVVDSDVEFTIFTTRADTVFGVTFMVLAPESDYVKQVVTPDQQEAVNKYLDSIKHRTERERLMDKSVTGVFTGAYAVNPLNNKHIPIYISDYVLAGYGTGAIMAVPAHDSRDYAFAKHFDLPIIPLIEGCDVSEESFDAKEGKMINSCGNGLDLNGMEVKEAIAVTKKFIKEKGIGRVKVNYRLRDAIFSRQRYWGEPFPVYYKEGMPYMLDESKLPLELPEVDKFLPTETGEPPLGRAKNWETEEHYPLELCTMLGFAGSSAYYLRYMDPHNDKALVSKKSDEYWRNVDLYIGGTEHATGHLIYSRFWNKFLFDKGVVCEDEPFKKLINQGMIQGRSNFVYRIKDTNTFVSLNKKKDYDTTPIHVDVNIVSNDVLDIEAFKNWRPEFGSAEFILEDDGRYVCGWAVEKMSKSMFNVVNPDDIVEKYGADTLRLYEMFLGPIEQSKPWDTNGIDGVHRFLKKLWNLFYQGDNWIVTDQEPTKEELKSLHKLIKKISWDVENFSYNTSISAFMICVNELTSLKSHNKQILEKVIILLAPFAPHISEELWHELGYDSTVCDARWPEWKEEYLKEDVVTYAISFNGKARYNLEIPADTPREEIEKMVLNHESSVRWLEGKTPKKIIVVPNKIVNIVI
;
A
#
# COMPACT_ATOMS: atom_id res chain seq x y z
N MET A 1 36.04 26.97 12.56
CA MET A 1 34.67 27.17 12.11
C MET A 1 33.80 26.09 12.74
N GLU A 2 32.77 26.47 13.43
CA GLU A 2 31.83 25.50 13.96
C GLU A 2 30.91 25.00 12.83
N TYR A 3 30.40 23.81 13.00
CA TYR A 3 29.41 23.26 12.09
C TYR A 3 28.09 24.05 12.14
N ASN A 4 27.94 24.97 11.19
CA ASN A 4 26.74 25.81 11.07
C ASN A 4 25.78 25.22 10.02
N PHE A 5 24.93 24.29 10.46
CA PHE A 5 24.03 23.59 9.56
C PHE A 5 23.02 24.53 8.90
N LYS A 6 22.56 25.57 9.58
CA LYS A 6 21.56 26.51 9.01
C LYS A 6 22.06 27.22 7.76
N GLU A 7 23.28 27.74 7.81
CA GLU A 7 23.89 28.39 6.65
C GLU A 7 24.25 27.40 5.55
N ILE A 8 24.81 26.26 5.91
CA ILE A 8 25.22 25.21 4.97
C ILE A 8 24.01 24.67 4.18
N GLU A 9 22.93 24.32 4.87
CA GLU A 9 21.73 23.78 4.25
C GLU A 9 21.06 24.78 3.33
N LYS A 10 20.90 26.02 3.75
CA LYS A 10 20.34 27.10 2.94
C LYS A 10 21.18 27.36 1.69
N LYS A 11 22.50 27.42 1.84
CA LYS A 11 23.45 27.64 0.75
C LYS A 11 23.32 26.57 -0.32
N TRP A 12 23.36 25.29 0.05
CA TRP A 12 23.36 24.20 -0.92
C TRP A 12 22.00 23.91 -1.53
N GLN A 13 20.91 24.11 -0.79
CA GLN A 13 19.56 24.06 -1.37
C GLN A 13 19.40 25.09 -2.46
N LYS A 14 19.90 26.32 -2.23
CA LYS A 14 19.91 27.38 -3.25
C LYS A 14 20.80 27.00 -4.44
N TYR A 15 21.99 26.47 -4.19
CA TYR A 15 22.94 26.06 -5.24
C TYR A 15 22.32 24.99 -6.15
N TRP A 16 21.73 23.94 -5.57
CA TRP A 16 21.12 22.86 -6.33
C TRP A 16 19.97 23.36 -7.21
N LYS A 17 19.17 24.27 -6.69
CA LYS A 17 18.06 24.90 -7.41
C LYS A 17 18.57 25.78 -8.56
N ASP A 18 19.49 26.68 -8.28
CA ASP A 18 19.99 27.65 -9.26
C ASP A 18 20.77 26.98 -10.41
N HIS A 19 21.45 25.87 -10.12
CA HIS A 19 22.22 25.13 -11.12
C HIS A 19 21.45 23.94 -11.71
N HIS A 20 20.18 23.79 -11.38
CA HIS A 20 19.31 22.72 -11.90
C HIS A 20 19.92 21.31 -11.74
N ILE A 21 20.54 21.05 -10.60
CA ILE A 21 21.31 19.81 -10.35
C ILE A 21 20.44 18.56 -10.48
N TYR A 22 19.17 18.64 -10.11
CA TYR A 22 18.25 17.49 -10.10
C TYR A 22 17.34 17.40 -11.32
N GLN A 23 17.44 18.35 -12.26
CA GLN A 23 16.71 18.24 -13.52
C GLN A 23 17.29 17.12 -14.37
N VAL A 24 16.41 16.29 -14.89
CA VAL A 24 16.79 15.11 -15.67
C VAL A 24 16.16 15.13 -17.05
N LYS A 25 16.91 14.65 -18.03
CA LYS A 25 16.45 14.45 -19.40
C LYS A 25 16.82 13.04 -19.83
N GLU A 26 16.13 12.51 -20.83
CA GLU A 26 16.50 11.28 -21.48
C GLU A 26 17.94 11.38 -22.01
N ASP A 27 18.77 10.44 -21.64
CA ASP A 27 20.19 10.37 -22.03
C ASP A 27 20.55 8.92 -22.35
N GLU A 28 20.55 8.58 -23.64
CA GLU A 28 20.80 7.21 -24.11
C GLU A 28 22.23 6.72 -23.80
N SER A 29 23.16 7.63 -23.47
CA SER A 29 24.53 7.27 -23.08
C SER A 29 24.63 6.70 -21.66
N LYS A 30 23.55 6.81 -20.87
CA LYS A 30 23.49 6.35 -19.48
C LYS A 30 22.33 5.41 -19.28
N PRO A 31 22.50 4.36 -18.45
CA PRO A 31 21.36 3.54 -18.04
C PRO A 31 20.41 4.37 -17.19
N LYS A 32 19.11 4.17 -17.40
CA LYS A 32 18.09 4.86 -16.64
C LYS A 32 17.83 4.19 -15.29
N TYR A 33 17.41 4.99 -14.33
CA TYR A 33 16.84 4.47 -13.09
C TYR A 33 15.70 5.37 -12.63
N TYR A 34 14.51 4.81 -12.49
CA TYR A 34 13.31 5.54 -12.11
C TYR A 34 12.92 5.17 -10.69
N VAL A 35 13.06 6.13 -9.78
CA VAL A 35 12.65 5.99 -8.37
C VAL A 35 11.39 6.81 -8.14
N LEU A 36 10.36 6.19 -7.58
CA LEU A 36 9.08 6.84 -7.34
C LEU A 36 8.67 6.72 -5.87
N ASP A 37 8.25 7.85 -5.32
CA ASP A 37 7.54 7.89 -4.05
C ASP A 37 6.05 7.94 -4.29
N MET A 38 5.26 7.36 -3.40
CA MET A 38 3.83 7.62 -3.37
C MET A 38 3.63 9.09 -2.99
N PHE A 39 3.14 9.89 -3.92
CA PHE A 39 2.99 11.31 -3.72
C PHE A 39 1.97 11.64 -2.63
N PRO A 40 2.19 12.73 -1.88
CA PRO A 40 1.33 13.05 -0.76
C PRO A 40 0.01 13.65 -1.19
N TYR A 41 -1.02 13.44 -0.36
CA TYR A 41 -2.24 14.23 -0.37
C TYR A 41 -2.02 15.44 0.57
N PRO A 42 -1.98 16.67 0.05
CA PRO A 42 -1.65 17.84 0.86
C PRO A 42 -2.78 18.21 1.83
N SER A 43 -2.55 18.03 3.11
CA SER A 43 -3.47 18.39 4.18
C SER A 43 -3.08 19.71 4.86
N GLY A 44 -4.03 20.38 5.51
CA GLY A 44 -3.79 21.68 6.19
C GLY A 44 -2.79 21.62 7.33
N ALA A 45 -2.53 20.44 7.87
CA ALA A 45 -1.57 20.24 8.96
C ALA A 45 -0.10 20.29 8.50
N GLY A 46 0.16 20.10 7.23
CA GLY A 46 1.49 19.83 6.72
C GLY A 46 1.97 18.43 7.04
N LEU A 47 3.27 18.19 6.85
CA LEU A 47 3.91 16.93 7.16
C LEU A 47 4.27 16.81 8.64
N HIS A 48 4.15 15.62 9.22
CA HIS A 48 4.82 15.28 10.48
C HIS A 48 6.07 14.42 10.18
N VAL A 49 6.89 14.13 11.21
CA VAL A 49 8.15 13.42 11.05
C VAL A 49 8.00 11.99 10.49
N GLY A 50 6.82 11.42 10.54
CA GLY A 50 6.55 10.09 9.98
C GLY A 50 6.43 10.07 8.46
N HIS A 51 6.01 11.16 7.84
CA HIS A 51 5.82 11.21 6.39
C HIS A 51 7.10 11.10 5.58
N PRO A 52 8.22 11.76 5.94
CA PRO A 52 9.41 11.72 5.11
C PRO A 52 10.22 10.44 5.21
N LEU A 53 9.86 9.46 6.04
CA LEU A 53 10.59 8.21 6.18
C LEU A 53 10.83 7.52 4.82
N GLY A 54 9.78 7.29 4.06
CA GLY A 54 9.87 6.71 2.72
C GLY A 54 10.57 7.63 1.73
N TYR A 55 10.36 8.93 1.83
CA TYR A 55 10.99 9.92 0.95
C TYR A 55 12.49 10.01 1.16
N ILE A 56 12.95 9.92 2.40
CA ILE A 56 14.38 9.90 2.72
C ILE A 56 15.01 8.61 2.19
N ALA A 57 14.34 7.48 2.36
CA ALA A 57 14.81 6.19 1.87
C ALA A 57 14.99 6.18 0.34
N SER A 58 14.00 6.67 -0.39
CA SER A 58 14.06 6.77 -1.85
C SER A 58 15.11 7.78 -2.32
N ASP A 59 15.25 8.88 -1.59
CA ASP A 59 16.23 9.91 -1.88
C ASP A 59 17.66 9.38 -1.76
N ILE A 60 17.94 8.61 -0.71
CA ILE A 60 19.24 7.94 -0.52
C ILE A 60 19.54 7.03 -1.70
N TYR A 61 18.58 6.21 -2.09
CA TYR A 61 18.75 5.27 -3.20
C TYR A 61 18.95 5.99 -4.55
N SER A 62 18.20 7.06 -4.76
CA SER A 62 18.32 7.90 -5.97
C SER A 62 19.71 8.52 -6.10
N ARG A 63 20.22 9.11 -5.01
CA ARG A 63 21.55 9.70 -4.97
C ARG A 63 22.65 8.66 -5.16
N TYR A 64 22.49 7.50 -4.54
CA TYR A 64 23.39 6.36 -4.71
C TYR A 64 23.45 5.89 -6.17
N LYS A 65 22.32 5.71 -6.82
CA LYS A 65 22.26 5.30 -8.23
C LYS A 65 22.90 6.31 -9.16
N ARG A 66 22.74 7.60 -8.89
CA ARG A 66 23.41 8.66 -9.65
C ARG A 66 24.94 8.55 -9.49
N LEU A 67 25.42 8.32 -8.28
CA LEU A 67 26.86 8.09 -8.02
C LEU A 67 27.39 6.82 -8.69
N LYS A 68 26.52 5.85 -8.97
CA LYS A 68 26.84 4.64 -9.75
C LYS A 68 26.83 4.86 -11.25
N GLY A 69 26.51 6.08 -11.73
CA GLY A 69 26.53 6.44 -13.14
C GLY A 69 25.18 6.33 -13.86
N PHE A 70 24.11 6.08 -13.14
CA PHE A 70 22.75 6.03 -13.72
C PHE A 70 22.19 7.43 -13.97
N ASN A 71 21.33 7.53 -14.96
CA ASN A 71 20.49 8.71 -15.17
C ASN A 71 19.21 8.51 -14.38
N VAL A 72 19.04 9.23 -13.29
CA VAL A 72 17.99 8.96 -12.29
C VAL A 72 16.84 9.94 -12.45
N LEU A 73 15.62 9.40 -12.63
CA LEU A 73 14.37 10.15 -12.51
C LEU A 73 13.80 9.96 -11.11
N HIS A 74 13.75 11.04 -10.34
CA HIS A 74 13.14 11.07 -9.01
C HIS A 74 12.17 12.25 -8.92
N PRO A 75 10.93 12.08 -9.41
CA PRO A 75 9.96 13.17 -9.46
C PRO A 75 9.13 13.26 -8.18
N MET A 76 8.42 14.37 -8.04
CA MET A 76 7.44 14.57 -6.97
C MET A 76 6.30 15.46 -7.46
N GLY A 77 5.14 15.25 -6.88
CA GLY A 77 3.94 16.02 -7.14
C GLY A 77 2.93 15.83 -6.03
N TYR A 78 1.66 16.11 -6.32
CA TYR A 78 0.62 16.09 -5.29
C TYR A 78 -0.65 15.41 -5.79
N ASP A 79 -1.18 14.52 -4.97
CA ASP A 79 -2.52 13.98 -5.14
C ASP A 79 -3.47 15.01 -4.51
N ALA A 80 -4.15 15.80 -5.35
CA ALA A 80 -4.77 17.03 -4.90
C ALA A 80 -6.29 17.06 -4.99
N TYR A 81 -6.92 15.99 -5.49
CA TYR A 81 -8.36 15.82 -5.47
C TYR A 81 -8.81 14.96 -4.29
N GLY A 82 -10.02 15.17 -3.80
CA GLY A 82 -10.63 14.31 -2.82
C GLY A 82 -11.45 15.01 -1.77
N LEU A 83 -12.02 14.22 -0.88
CA LEU A 83 -12.99 14.62 0.12
C LEU A 83 -12.48 15.62 1.17
N PRO A 84 -11.23 15.55 1.66
CA PRO A 84 -10.81 16.47 2.72
C PRO A 84 -10.88 17.96 2.35
N ALA A 85 -10.43 18.30 1.14
CA ALA A 85 -10.49 19.68 0.66
C ALA A 85 -11.94 20.13 0.41
N GLU A 86 -12.79 19.24 -0.10
CA GLU A 86 -14.20 19.51 -0.32
C GLU A 86 -14.95 19.73 1.00
N GLN A 87 -14.70 18.92 2.02
CA GLN A 87 -15.34 19.12 3.34
C GLN A 87 -14.95 20.43 3.97
N TYR A 88 -13.70 20.84 3.88
CA TYR A 88 -13.26 22.15 4.33
C TYR A 88 -13.97 23.28 3.56
N ALA A 89 -14.12 23.11 2.26
CA ALA A 89 -14.86 24.06 1.42
C ALA A 89 -16.35 24.16 1.81
N ILE A 90 -16.98 23.05 2.14
CA ILE A 90 -18.37 23.02 2.64
C ILE A 90 -18.48 23.80 3.95
N GLN A 91 -17.55 23.61 4.86
CA GLN A 91 -17.56 24.26 6.18
C GLN A 91 -17.27 25.75 6.12
N THR A 92 -16.39 26.18 5.24
CA THR A 92 -15.87 27.54 5.20
C THR A 92 -16.42 28.39 4.04
N GLY A 93 -17.02 27.76 3.05
CA GLY A 93 -17.43 28.41 1.80
C GLY A 93 -16.27 28.76 0.86
N GLN A 94 -15.03 28.43 1.23
CA GLN A 94 -13.85 28.66 0.41
C GLN A 94 -13.73 27.61 -0.69
N HIS A 95 -13.38 28.01 -1.91
CA HIS A 95 -13.21 27.10 -3.03
C HIS A 95 -12.10 26.09 -2.73
N PRO A 96 -12.29 24.78 -3.02
CA PRO A 96 -11.29 23.74 -2.73
C PRO A 96 -9.92 24.00 -3.36
N ALA A 97 -9.88 24.62 -4.54
CA ALA A 97 -8.63 24.97 -5.23
C ALA A 97 -7.74 25.90 -4.40
N ILE A 98 -8.33 26.85 -3.69
CA ILE A 98 -7.59 27.83 -2.85
C ILE A 98 -6.93 27.11 -1.67
N THR A 99 -7.70 26.28 -0.97
CA THR A 99 -7.20 25.49 0.15
C THR A 99 -6.11 24.51 -0.31
N THR A 100 -6.32 23.84 -1.44
CA THR A 100 -5.36 22.90 -2.01
C THR A 100 -4.05 23.60 -2.37
N GLU A 101 -4.09 24.76 -3.04
CA GLU A 101 -2.90 25.53 -3.37
C GLU A 101 -2.10 25.94 -2.12
N LYS A 102 -2.79 26.40 -1.09
CA LYS A 102 -2.17 26.76 0.19
C LYS A 102 -1.48 25.55 0.85
N ASN A 103 -2.13 24.40 0.83
CA ASN A 103 -1.59 23.17 1.42
C ASN A 103 -0.40 22.63 0.62
N ILE A 104 -0.45 22.70 -0.70
CA ILE A 104 0.67 22.34 -1.59
C ILE A 104 1.88 23.21 -1.29
N ASN A 105 1.70 24.53 -1.16
CA ASN A 105 2.79 25.45 -0.86
C ASN A 105 3.42 25.12 0.49
N ARG A 106 2.63 24.76 1.48
CA ARG A 106 3.13 24.35 2.80
C ARG A 106 3.95 23.05 2.72
N TYR A 107 3.46 22.04 1.99
CA TYR A 107 4.18 20.79 1.80
C TYR A 107 5.48 21.00 1.04
N ARG A 108 5.45 21.81 -0.01
CA ARG A 108 6.64 22.14 -0.80
C ARG A 108 7.72 22.80 0.05
N GLU A 109 7.32 23.76 0.90
CA GLU A 109 8.23 24.44 1.81
C GLU A 109 8.90 23.44 2.77
N GLN A 110 8.15 22.52 3.35
CA GLN A 110 8.68 21.48 4.23
C GLN A 110 9.62 20.52 3.50
N LEU A 111 9.24 20.05 2.31
CA LEU A 111 10.07 19.16 1.50
C LEU A 111 11.38 19.82 1.07
N ASP A 112 11.32 21.08 0.67
CA ASP A 112 12.52 21.84 0.29
C ASP A 112 13.52 21.95 1.44
N LYS A 113 13.06 22.14 2.65
CA LYS A 113 13.91 22.22 3.85
C LYS A 113 14.63 20.93 4.19
N ILE A 114 14.07 19.78 3.80
CA ILE A 114 14.71 18.47 4.02
C ILE A 114 15.78 18.17 2.97
N GLY A 115 15.76 18.86 1.83
CA GLY A 115 16.79 18.79 0.83
C GLY A 115 16.76 17.55 -0.05
N PHE A 116 15.58 17.15 -0.50
CA PHE A 116 15.43 16.05 -1.42
C PHE A 116 15.94 16.33 -2.83
N CYS A 117 16.32 15.29 -3.56
CA CYS A 117 16.80 15.38 -4.94
C CYS A 117 15.68 15.31 -5.98
N TYR A 118 14.49 15.79 -5.65
CA TYR A 118 13.35 15.77 -6.59
C TYR A 118 13.58 16.69 -7.78
N ASP A 119 13.22 16.20 -8.97
CA ASP A 119 13.13 17.03 -10.16
C ASP A 119 11.78 17.76 -10.19
N TRP A 120 11.73 18.93 -9.58
CA TRP A 120 10.51 19.73 -9.50
C TRP A 120 10.05 20.31 -10.85
N SER A 121 10.87 20.28 -11.88
CA SER A 121 10.42 20.65 -13.23
C SER A 121 9.39 19.68 -13.78
N ARG A 122 9.28 18.53 -13.18
CA ARG A 122 8.31 17.47 -13.54
C ARG A 122 7.14 17.35 -12.56
N GLU A 123 6.97 18.35 -11.69
CA GLU A 123 5.87 18.38 -10.73
C GLU A 123 4.50 18.24 -11.44
N ILE A 124 3.64 17.41 -10.89
CA ILE A 124 2.27 17.26 -11.32
C ILE A 124 1.32 17.45 -10.13
N ARG A 125 0.10 17.86 -10.43
CA ARG A 125 -0.99 17.97 -9.47
C ARG A 125 -2.22 17.34 -10.11
N THR A 126 -2.84 16.39 -9.47
CA THR A 126 -3.98 15.69 -10.06
C THR A 126 -5.19 16.59 -10.29
N CYS A 127 -5.25 17.74 -9.61
CA CYS A 127 -6.33 18.73 -9.81
C CYS A 127 -6.07 19.73 -10.95
N ASP A 128 -4.90 19.70 -11.59
CA ASP A 128 -4.60 20.58 -12.71
C ASP A 128 -5.24 20.04 -14.00
N PRO A 129 -5.93 20.90 -14.77
CA PRO A 129 -6.56 20.48 -16.03
C PRO A 129 -5.59 19.84 -17.03
N GLU A 130 -4.38 20.33 -17.10
CA GLU A 130 -3.30 19.79 -17.95
C GLU A 130 -2.97 18.34 -17.59
N TYR A 131 -3.08 17.98 -16.33
CA TYR A 131 -2.87 16.64 -15.84
C TYR A 131 -4.11 15.76 -16.05
N TYR A 132 -5.28 16.14 -15.50
CA TYR A 132 -6.44 15.27 -15.55
C TYR A 132 -7.06 15.13 -16.94
N LYS A 133 -6.70 16.00 -17.88
CA LYS A 133 -6.99 15.80 -19.30
C LYS A 133 -6.70 14.35 -19.74
N TRP A 134 -5.59 13.80 -19.29
CA TRP A 134 -5.14 12.46 -19.65
C TRP A 134 -5.87 11.35 -18.89
N THR A 135 -6.34 11.64 -17.70
CA THR A 135 -7.26 10.76 -16.96
C THR A 135 -8.60 10.67 -17.69
N GLN A 136 -9.13 11.79 -18.15
CA GLN A 136 -10.34 11.85 -18.97
C GLN A 136 -10.16 11.14 -20.31
N TRP A 137 -9.05 11.37 -20.97
CA TRP A 137 -8.70 10.69 -22.21
C TRP A 137 -8.66 9.16 -22.04
N ALA A 138 -8.03 8.67 -20.98
CA ALA A 138 -7.98 7.25 -20.70
C ALA A 138 -9.36 6.65 -20.47
N PHE A 139 -10.24 7.38 -19.78
CA PHE A 139 -11.63 6.97 -19.60
C PHE A 139 -12.36 6.82 -20.94
N ILE A 140 -12.17 7.76 -21.85
CA ILE A 140 -12.72 7.68 -23.22
C ILE A 140 -12.22 6.43 -23.94
N GLN A 141 -10.92 6.15 -23.85
CA GLN A 141 -10.34 4.95 -24.45
C GLN A 141 -10.94 3.67 -23.86
N MET A 142 -11.15 3.63 -22.55
CA MET A 142 -11.76 2.48 -21.88
C MET A 142 -13.22 2.29 -22.29
N PHE A 143 -13.96 3.38 -22.43
CA PHE A 143 -15.34 3.32 -22.93
C PHE A 143 -15.41 2.78 -24.37
N ASN A 144 -14.47 3.13 -25.21
CA ASN A 144 -14.39 2.72 -26.62
C ASN A 144 -13.69 1.37 -26.81
N SER A 145 -13.50 0.62 -25.75
CA SER A 145 -12.83 -0.69 -25.78
C SER A 145 -13.65 -1.77 -25.10
N TYR A 146 -13.46 -3.02 -25.54
CA TYR A 146 -13.93 -4.21 -24.86
C TYR A 146 -12.75 -5.15 -24.59
N TYR A 147 -12.91 -6.11 -23.71
CA TYR A 147 -11.86 -7.08 -23.42
C TYR A 147 -12.14 -8.41 -24.11
N CYS A 148 -11.25 -8.80 -25.04
CA CYS A 148 -11.30 -10.07 -25.75
C CYS A 148 -10.60 -11.14 -24.93
N ASN A 149 -11.34 -12.13 -24.43
CA ASN A 149 -10.78 -13.21 -23.61
C ASN A 149 -9.86 -14.13 -24.41
N ASP A 150 -10.14 -14.35 -25.69
CA ASP A 150 -9.29 -15.20 -26.56
C ASP A 150 -7.92 -14.58 -26.79
N LYS A 151 -7.86 -13.26 -27.00
CA LYS A 151 -6.62 -12.52 -27.22
C LYS A 151 -5.98 -12.03 -25.92
N GLN A 152 -6.69 -12.15 -24.81
CA GLN A 152 -6.22 -11.66 -23.51
C GLN A 152 -5.77 -10.20 -23.55
N GLN A 153 -6.59 -9.34 -24.17
CA GLN A 153 -6.30 -7.92 -24.31
C GLN A 153 -7.55 -7.09 -24.60
N ALA A 154 -7.47 -5.79 -24.30
CA ALA A 154 -8.47 -4.82 -24.73
C ALA A 154 -8.39 -4.64 -26.26
N ARG A 155 -9.55 -4.55 -26.89
CA ARG A 155 -9.71 -4.32 -28.32
C ARG A 155 -10.70 -3.19 -28.59
N PRO A 156 -10.60 -2.48 -29.75
CA PRO A 156 -11.57 -1.45 -30.08
C PRO A 156 -12.99 -2.00 -30.14
N ILE A 157 -13.95 -1.26 -29.57
CA ILE A 157 -15.37 -1.66 -29.52
C ILE A 157 -15.97 -1.85 -30.93
N GLU A 158 -15.44 -1.17 -31.92
CA GLU A 158 -15.86 -1.26 -33.32
C GLU A 158 -15.67 -2.68 -33.88
N GLU A 159 -14.66 -3.41 -33.45
CA GLU A 159 -14.45 -4.80 -33.84
C GLU A 159 -15.60 -5.68 -33.36
N LEU A 160 -16.07 -5.42 -32.12
CA LEU A 160 -17.22 -6.15 -31.57
C LEU A 160 -18.51 -5.83 -32.32
N VAL A 161 -18.71 -4.55 -32.65
CA VAL A 161 -19.88 -4.09 -33.44
C VAL A 161 -19.95 -4.78 -34.79
N LYS A 162 -18.83 -4.86 -35.50
CA LYS A 162 -18.72 -5.58 -36.78
C LYS A 162 -19.06 -7.07 -36.64
N THR A 163 -18.60 -7.69 -35.57
CA THR A 163 -18.92 -9.09 -35.29
C THR A 163 -20.43 -9.27 -35.06
N PHE A 164 -21.06 -8.40 -34.30
CA PHE A 164 -22.49 -8.42 -34.05
C PHE A 164 -23.30 -8.21 -35.33
N GLU A 165 -22.86 -7.35 -36.23
CA GLU A 165 -23.48 -7.08 -37.53
C GLU A 165 -23.42 -8.29 -38.47
N THR A 166 -22.41 -9.12 -38.38
CA THR A 166 -22.16 -10.24 -39.29
C THR A 166 -22.59 -11.59 -38.73
N THR A 167 -22.29 -11.90 -37.47
CA THR A 167 -22.54 -13.21 -36.86
C THR A 167 -23.27 -13.14 -35.51
N GLY A 168 -23.64 -11.96 -35.04
CA GLY A 168 -24.23 -11.82 -33.74
C GLY A 168 -23.22 -12.21 -32.64
N THR A 169 -23.70 -12.87 -31.59
CA THR A 169 -22.86 -13.32 -30.46
C THR A 169 -22.15 -14.64 -30.71
N GLU A 170 -22.40 -15.30 -31.82
CA GLU A 170 -21.73 -16.56 -32.15
C GLU A 170 -20.20 -16.37 -32.24
N GLY A 171 -19.45 -17.17 -31.50
CA GLY A 171 -17.99 -17.12 -31.48
C GLY A 171 -17.42 -15.95 -30.67
N VAL A 172 -18.23 -15.11 -30.06
CA VAL A 172 -17.75 -14.01 -29.23
C VAL A 172 -17.39 -14.52 -27.82
N ASN A 173 -16.14 -14.32 -27.43
CA ASN A 173 -15.63 -14.61 -26.09
C ASN A 173 -15.04 -13.32 -25.52
N ALA A 174 -15.90 -12.51 -24.97
CA ALA A 174 -15.57 -11.19 -24.42
C ALA A 174 -15.99 -11.09 -22.97
N ALA A 175 -15.21 -10.35 -22.16
CA ALA A 175 -15.62 -10.00 -20.81
C ALA A 175 -16.91 -9.18 -20.85
N CYS A 176 -17.87 -9.56 -20.04
CA CYS A 176 -19.21 -8.94 -20.03
C CYS A 176 -19.81 -8.96 -18.62
N SER A 177 -20.75 -8.06 -18.41
CA SER A 177 -21.51 -8.04 -17.15
C SER A 177 -22.56 -9.16 -17.12
N GLU A 178 -23.15 -9.46 -18.27
CA GLU A 178 -24.17 -10.49 -18.45
C GLU A 178 -23.93 -11.21 -19.78
N GLU A 179 -24.07 -12.53 -19.79
CA GLU A 179 -23.95 -13.29 -21.03
C GLU A 179 -25.21 -13.12 -21.88
N LEU A 180 -25.04 -12.57 -23.06
CA LEU A 180 -26.11 -12.36 -24.03
C LEU A 180 -25.97 -13.29 -25.21
N SER A 181 -27.12 -13.63 -25.82
CA SER A 181 -27.17 -14.40 -27.05
C SER A 181 -28.18 -13.78 -28.02
N PHE A 182 -27.72 -13.41 -29.21
CA PHE A 182 -28.56 -12.86 -30.28
C PHE A 182 -27.92 -13.12 -31.64
N THR A 183 -28.74 -13.08 -32.68
CA THR A 183 -28.29 -13.23 -34.07
C THR A 183 -27.90 -11.87 -34.65
N SER A 184 -27.24 -11.90 -35.82
CA SER A 184 -26.95 -10.66 -36.58
C SER A 184 -28.20 -9.93 -37.03
N GLU A 185 -29.26 -10.66 -37.40
CA GLU A 185 -30.55 -10.05 -37.76
C GLU A 185 -31.19 -9.33 -36.57
N GLU A 186 -31.14 -9.98 -35.40
CA GLU A 186 -31.67 -9.35 -34.16
C GLU A 186 -30.87 -8.09 -33.80
N TRP A 187 -29.55 -8.12 -33.91
CA TRP A 187 -28.72 -6.90 -33.69
C TRP A 187 -29.07 -5.79 -34.69
N ASN A 188 -29.07 -6.11 -35.98
CA ASN A 188 -29.31 -5.13 -37.03
C ASN A 188 -30.72 -4.53 -36.98
N GLY A 189 -31.68 -5.23 -36.41
CA GLY A 189 -33.06 -4.80 -36.22
C GLY A 189 -33.27 -3.90 -35.00
N LYS A 190 -32.24 -3.74 -34.14
CA LYS A 190 -32.34 -2.92 -32.94
C LYS A 190 -32.10 -1.44 -33.21
N SER A 191 -32.72 -0.60 -32.38
CA SER A 191 -32.47 0.84 -32.40
C SER A 191 -31.05 1.16 -31.91
N GLU A 192 -30.54 2.34 -32.20
CA GLU A 192 -29.25 2.80 -31.69
C GLU A 192 -29.17 2.70 -30.15
N LYS A 193 -30.22 3.11 -29.46
CA LYS A 193 -30.32 3.04 -28.00
C LYS A 193 -30.20 1.60 -27.50
N GLU A 194 -30.93 0.66 -28.10
CA GLU A 194 -30.86 -0.76 -27.74
C GLU A 194 -29.46 -1.35 -27.99
N GLN A 195 -28.84 -0.97 -29.11
CA GLN A 195 -27.46 -1.39 -29.41
C GLN A 195 -26.47 -0.83 -28.41
N GLN A 196 -26.59 0.42 -28.00
CA GLN A 196 -25.75 1.04 -26.99
C GLN A 196 -25.91 0.37 -25.60
N GLU A 197 -27.13 0.00 -25.24
CA GLU A 197 -27.40 -0.75 -24.01
C GLU A 197 -26.68 -2.11 -24.01
N ILE A 198 -26.70 -2.79 -25.15
CA ILE A 198 -25.97 -4.06 -25.32
C ILE A 198 -24.46 -3.84 -25.21
N LEU A 199 -23.92 -2.83 -25.90
CA LEU A 199 -22.48 -2.53 -25.87
C LEU A 199 -21.99 -2.16 -24.46
N MET A 200 -22.84 -1.52 -23.66
CA MET A 200 -22.51 -1.18 -22.27
C MET A 200 -22.20 -2.43 -21.44
N ASN A 201 -22.76 -3.57 -21.81
CA ASN A 201 -22.46 -4.86 -21.20
C ASN A 201 -21.02 -5.34 -21.42
N TYR A 202 -20.33 -4.80 -22.44
CA TYR A 202 -18.98 -5.23 -22.87
C TYR A 202 -17.91 -4.16 -22.67
N ARG A 203 -18.27 -2.89 -22.57
CA ARG A 203 -17.29 -1.80 -22.47
C ARG A 203 -16.44 -1.93 -21.20
N ILE A 204 -15.17 -1.56 -21.29
CA ILE A 204 -14.25 -1.57 -20.13
C ILE A 204 -14.64 -0.47 -19.13
N ALA A 205 -14.98 0.74 -19.60
CA ALA A 205 -15.65 1.73 -18.78
C ALA A 205 -17.15 1.70 -19.14
N TYR A 206 -17.99 1.42 -18.17
CA TYR A 206 -19.41 1.23 -18.41
C TYR A 206 -20.27 1.84 -17.30
N LEU A 207 -21.50 2.21 -17.66
CA LEU A 207 -22.53 2.69 -16.75
C LEU A 207 -23.44 1.51 -16.40
N GLY A 208 -23.53 1.16 -15.13
CA GLY A 208 -24.30 0.01 -14.68
C GLY A 208 -24.88 0.21 -13.29
N ASP A 209 -25.87 -0.61 -12.96
CA ASP A 209 -26.46 -0.64 -11.64
C ASP A 209 -25.62 -1.55 -10.75
N THR A 210 -25.16 -1.03 -9.62
CA THR A 210 -24.29 -1.76 -8.69
C THR A 210 -24.62 -1.45 -7.24
N MET A 211 -24.33 -2.38 -6.35
CA MET A 211 -24.47 -2.21 -4.91
C MET A 211 -23.35 -1.32 -4.38
N VAL A 212 -23.71 -0.26 -3.66
CA VAL A 212 -22.76 0.73 -3.14
C VAL A 212 -23.02 1.03 -1.67
N ASN A 213 -21.99 1.54 -1.02
CA ASN A 213 -22.08 2.12 0.33
C ASN A 213 -22.53 3.58 0.19
N TRP A 214 -23.81 3.82 0.33
CA TRP A 214 -24.38 5.16 0.23
C TRP A 214 -24.46 5.84 1.58
N CYS A 215 -23.94 7.05 1.69
CA CYS A 215 -24.09 7.89 2.87
C CYS A 215 -25.00 9.07 2.57
N PRO A 216 -26.27 9.05 2.99
CA PRO A 216 -27.23 10.12 2.68
C PRO A 216 -26.78 11.48 3.18
N GLN A 217 -26.14 11.53 4.36
CA GLN A 217 -25.72 12.76 4.99
C GLN A 217 -24.54 13.44 4.27
N LEU A 218 -23.60 12.63 3.78
CA LEU A 218 -22.49 13.11 2.95
C LEU A 218 -22.90 13.25 1.47
N GLY A 219 -24.03 12.67 1.08
CA GLY A 219 -24.56 12.75 -0.29
C GLY A 219 -23.68 12.05 -1.32
N THR A 220 -22.90 11.06 -0.93
CA THR A 220 -21.96 10.36 -1.81
C THR A 220 -21.81 8.89 -1.49
N VAL A 221 -21.30 8.14 -2.46
CA VAL A 221 -20.86 6.77 -2.32
C VAL A 221 -19.51 6.76 -1.60
N LEU A 222 -19.32 5.81 -0.70
CA LEU A 222 -18.08 5.60 0.05
C LEU A 222 -17.48 4.24 -0.31
N ALA A 223 -16.14 4.20 -0.35
CA ALA A 223 -15.41 2.95 -0.48
C ALA A 223 -15.49 2.14 0.84
N ASN A 224 -15.22 0.83 0.78
CA ASN A 224 -15.30 -0.03 1.95
C ASN A 224 -14.37 0.40 3.10
N ASP A 225 -13.21 0.96 2.77
CA ASP A 225 -12.25 1.47 3.74
C ASP A 225 -12.64 2.84 4.35
N GLU A 226 -13.64 3.50 3.81
CA GLU A 226 -14.21 4.75 4.34
C GLU A 226 -15.39 4.52 5.30
N VAL A 227 -15.75 3.27 5.56
CA VAL A 227 -16.88 2.90 6.43
C VAL A 227 -16.41 1.96 7.54
N SER A 228 -16.87 2.20 8.76
CA SER A 228 -16.62 1.36 9.93
C SER A 228 -17.86 1.27 10.79
N GLU A 229 -18.25 0.03 11.16
CA GLU A 229 -19.41 -0.23 12.00
C GLU A 229 -20.73 0.40 11.50
N GLY A 230 -20.91 0.43 10.18
CA GLY A 230 -22.11 0.98 9.54
C GLY A 230 -22.18 2.50 9.47
N VAL A 231 -21.10 3.18 9.83
CA VAL A 231 -21.02 4.64 9.76
C VAL A 231 -19.79 5.09 8.98
N SER A 232 -19.86 6.29 8.40
CA SER A 232 -18.70 6.89 7.74
C SER A 232 -17.59 7.18 8.76
N ILE A 233 -16.34 6.89 8.41
CA ILE A 233 -15.18 7.23 9.27
C ILE A 233 -15.13 8.74 9.51
N ARG A 234 -15.48 9.53 8.48
CA ARG A 234 -15.60 10.96 8.61
C ARG A 234 -17.03 11.34 8.96
N GLY A 235 -17.20 11.99 10.09
CA GLY A 235 -18.47 12.50 10.57
C GLY A 235 -19.34 11.49 11.30
N GLY A 236 -19.04 10.19 11.25
CA GLY A 236 -19.81 9.17 11.94
C GLY A 236 -21.25 9.02 11.47
N TYR A 237 -21.53 9.30 10.21
CA TYR A 237 -22.87 9.25 9.64
C TYR A 237 -23.29 7.87 9.20
N PRO A 238 -24.58 7.48 9.37
CA PRO A 238 -25.08 6.18 8.90
C PRO A 238 -24.86 5.96 7.41
N VAL A 239 -24.43 4.76 7.06
CA VAL A 239 -24.21 4.30 5.69
C VAL A 239 -25.15 3.16 5.40
N GLU A 240 -25.74 3.13 4.21
CA GLU A 240 -26.64 2.08 3.79
C GLU A 240 -26.18 1.42 2.49
N GLN A 241 -26.49 0.14 2.33
CA GLN A 241 -26.29 -0.59 1.08
C GLN A 241 -27.44 -0.23 0.13
N LYS A 242 -27.10 0.24 -1.08
CA LYS A 242 -28.07 0.68 -2.05
C LYS A 242 -27.62 0.34 -3.46
N VAL A 243 -28.56 -0.08 -4.31
CA VAL A 243 -28.29 -0.22 -5.75
C VAL A 243 -28.36 1.16 -6.38
N MET A 244 -27.30 1.58 -7.04
CA MET A 244 -27.22 2.86 -7.73
C MET A 244 -26.58 2.70 -9.10
N ARG A 245 -27.01 3.53 -10.04
CA ARG A 245 -26.39 3.60 -11.35
C ARG A 245 -25.07 4.35 -11.24
N GLN A 246 -23.97 3.67 -11.60
CA GLN A 246 -22.62 4.15 -11.40
C GLN A 246 -21.75 3.88 -12.62
N TRP A 247 -20.79 4.77 -12.89
CA TRP A 247 -19.69 4.43 -13.77
C TRP A 247 -18.81 3.39 -13.09
N CYS A 248 -18.44 2.39 -13.84
CA CYS A 248 -17.60 1.29 -13.39
C CYS A 248 -16.47 1.05 -14.37
N LEU A 249 -15.32 0.56 -13.86
CA LEU A 249 -14.24 0.06 -14.70
C LEU A 249 -14.17 -1.45 -14.56
N ARG A 250 -14.09 -2.15 -15.70
CA ARG A 250 -14.09 -3.62 -15.77
C ARG A 250 -12.71 -4.20 -15.42
N VAL A 251 -12.27 -3.93 -14.20
CA VAL A 251 -11.01 -4.43 -13.65
C VAL A 251 -11.00 -5.96 -13.59
N SER A 252 -12.16 -6.57 -13.35
CA SER A 252 -12.35 -8.02 -13.30
C SER A 252 -11.92 -8.73 -14.59
N ALA A 253 -12.03 -8.06 -15.74
CA ALA A 253 -11.57 -8.62 -17.02
C ALA A 253 -10.07 -8.89 -17.05
N TYR A 254 -9.30 -8.14 -16.28
CA TYR A 254 -7.86 -8.26 -16.17
C TYR A 254 -7.40 -9.17 -15.03
N ALA A 255 -8.32 -9.81 -14.30
CA ALA A 255 -8.01 -10.58 -13.09
C ALA A 255 -6.90 -11.63 -13.31
N GLN A 256 -6.97 -12.41 -14.38
CA GLN A 256 -5.95 -13.43 -14.67
C GLN A 256 -4.59 -12.81 -14.99
N ARG A 257 -4.55 -11.74 -15.76
CA ARG A 257 -3.30 -11.03 -16.09
C ARG A 257 -2.71 -10.33 -14.86
N LEU A 258 -3.56 -9.79 -13.98
CA LEU A 258 -3.13 -9.21 -12.70
C LEU A 258 -2.50 -10.29 -11.80
N LEU A 259 -3.05 -11.51 -11.83
CA LEU A 259 -2.50 -12.63 -11.08
C LEU A 259 -1.16 -13.11 -11.66
N GLU A 260 -1.10 -13.34 -12.96
CA GLU A 260 0.11 -13.80 -13.66
C GLU A 260 1.24 -12.79 -13.59
N GLY A 261 0.92 -11.50 -13.66
CA GLY A 261 1.91 -10.42 -13.61
C GLY A 261 2.69 -10.34 -12.31
N LEU A 262 2.16 -10.90 -11.22
CA LEU A 262 2.86 -10.95 -9.93
C LEU A 262 4.15 -11.77 -9.98
N ASP A 263 4.25 -12.72 -10.90
CA ASP A 263 5.45 -13.54 -11.08
C ASP A 263 6.60 -12.79 -11.77
N LYS A 264 6.31 -11.64 -12.37
CA LYS A 264 7.27 -10.84 -13.15
C LYS A 264 7.90 -9.69 -12.35
N ILE A 265 7.45 -9.47 -11.12
CA ILE A 265 7.81 -8.29 -10.32
C ILE A 265 8.48 -8.70 -9.01
N ASP A 266 9.40 -7.84 -8.55
CA ASP A 266 10.17 -8.04 -7.32
C ASP A 266 9.49 -7.33 -6.15
N TRP A 267 8.35 -7.89 -5.73
CA TRP A 267 7.61 -7.44 -4.56
C TRP A 267 7.74 -8.48 -3.45
N THR A 268 7.51 -8.07 -2.20
CA THR A 268 7.54 -9.02 -1.07
C THR A 268 6.47 -10.09 -1.22
N ASP A 269 6.74 -11.28 -0.69
CA ASP A 269 5.77 -12.39 -0.72
C ASP A 269 4.46 -12.02 -0.01
N SER A 270 4.54 -11.28 1.09
CA SER A 270 3.37 -10.79 1.82
C SER A 270 2.48 -9.90 0.96
N LEU A 271 3.07 -8.98 0.20
CA LEU A 271 2.34 -8.09 -0.69
C LEU A 271 1.71 -8.85 -1.85
N LYS A 272 2.45 -9.77 -2.45
CA LYS A 272 1.94 -10.65 -3.51
C LYS A 272 0.76 -11.50 -3.01
N GLU A 273 0.86 -12.07 -1.82
CA GLU A 273 -0.23 -12.83 -1.22
C GLU A 273 -1.47 -11.97 -0.96
N THR A 274 -1.28 -10.75 -0.50
CA THR A 274 -2.39 -9.80 -0.32
C THR A 274 -3.12 -9.55 -1.64
N GLN A 275 -2.39 -9.36 -2.72
CA GLN A 275 -2.99 -9.16 -4.04
C GLN A 275 -3.63 -10.44 -4.59
N LYS A 276 -2.98 -11.59 -4.44
CA LYS A 276 -3.56 -12.89 -4.84
C LYS A 276 -4.89 -13.16 -4.14
N ASN A 277 -4.94 -12.91 -2.84
CA ASN A 277 -6.17 -13.09 -2.05
C ASN A 277 -7.26 -12.10 -2.48
N TRP A 278 -6.89 -10.88 -2.79
CA TRP A 278 -7.84 -9.86 -3.29
C TRP A 278 -8.40 -10.22 -4.66
N ILE A 279 -7.56 -10.71 -5.57
CA ILE A 279 -7.98 -11.20 -6.89
C ILE A 279 -8.83 -12.47 -6.71
N GLY A 280 -8.43 -13.36 -5.81
CA GLY A 280 -9.23 -14.50 -5.35
C GLY A 280 -9.66 -15.45 -6.46
N ARG A 281 -8.69 -15.98 -7.22
CA ARG A 281 -8.97 -16.98 -8.26
C ARG A 281 -9.45 -18.29 -7.64
N SER A 282 -10.57 -18.80 -8.13
CA SER A 282 -11.09 -20.11 -7.78
C SER A 282 -11.59 -20.84 -9.01
N GLU A 283 -11.36 -22.13 -9.07
CA GLU A 283 -11.83 -22.98 -10.14
C GLU A 283 -12.87 -23.94 -9.62
N GLY A 284 -14.00 -24.01 -10.27
CA GLY A 284 -15.11 -24.81 -9.80
C GLY A 284 -16.17 -25.02 -10.84
N ALA A 285 -17.39 -25.31 -10.39
CA ALA A 285 -18.53 -25.55 -11.26
C ALA A 285 -19.70 -24.65 -10.91
N GLU A 286 -20.36 -24.16 -11.94
CA GLU A 286 -21.71 -23.59 -11.82
C GLU A 286 -22.73 -24.69 -12.00
N MET A 287 -23.77 -24.69 -11.17
CA MET A 287 -24.93 -25.58 -11.29
C MET A 287 -26.23 -24.82 -11.10
N GLN A 288 -27.27 -25.32 -11.72
CA GLN A 288 -28.61 -24.76 -11.61
C GLN A 288 -29.51 -25.54 -10.67
N PHE A 289 -30.11 -24.81 -9.74
CA PHE A 289 -31.10 -25.33 -8.80
C PHE A 289 -32.47 -24.71 -9.11
N LYS A 290 -33.44 -25.54 -9.41
CA LYS A 290 -34.80 -25.08 -9.72
C LYS A 290 -35.58 -24.84 -8.44
N VAL A 291 -36.37 -23.79 -8.41
CA VAL A 291 -37.31 -23.53 -7.32
C VAL A 291 -38.55 -24.39 -7.51
N VAL A 292 -39.00 -25.05 -6.46
CA VAL A 292 -40.17 -25.90 -6.47
C VAL A 292 -41.43 -25.10 -6.83
N ASP A 293 -42.21 -25.61 -7.76
CA ASP A 293 -43.46 -24.98 -8.27
C ASP A 293 -43.27 -23.57 -8.83
N SER A 294 -42.12 -23.30 -9.44
CA SER A 294 -41.77 -22.02 -10.03
C SER A 294 -40.90 -22.22 -11.27
N ASP A 295 -40.87 -21.20 -12.10
CA ASP A 295 -39.98 -21.13 -13.26
C ASP A 295 -38.61 -20.54 -12.91
N VAL A 296 -38.38 -20.15 -11.67
CA VAL A 296 -37.13 -19.57 -11.18
C VAL A 296 -36.06 -20.64 -11.03
N GLU A 297 -34.89 -20.37 -11.56
CA GLU A 297 -33.67 -21.17 -11.40
C GLU A 297 -32.58 -20.35 -10.78
N PHE A 298 -31.84 -20.92 -9.83
CA PHE A 298 -30.61 -20.32 -9.30
C PHE A 298 -29.42 -20.94 -9.94
N THR A 299 -28.45 -20.11 -10.32
CA THR A 299 -27.11 -20.57 -10.65
C THR A 299 -26.25 -20.41 -9.40
N ILE A 300 -25.62 -21.50 -8.95
CA ILE A 300 -24.64 -21.45 -7.86
C ILE A 300 -23.25 -21.75 -8.40
N PHE A 301 -22.24 -21.26 -7.73
CA PHE A 301 -20.84 -21.58 -7.99
C PHE A 301 -20.26 -22.29 -6.77
N THR A 302 -19.55 -23.40 -6.99
CA THR A 302 -18.87 -24.13 -5.94
C THR A 302 -17.50 -24.64 -6.38
N THR A 303 -16.51 -24.52 -5.50
CA THR A 303 -15.20 -25.18 -5.66
C THR A 303 -15.23 -26.63 -5.17
N ARG A 304 -16.30 -27.03 -4.52
CA ARG A 304 -16.50 -28.35 -3.92
C ARG A 304 -17.69 -29.04 -4.58
N ALA A 305 -17.61 -29.27 -5.90
CA ALA A 305 -18.65 -29.96 -6.66
C ALA A 305 -18.94 -31.39 -6.12
N ASP A 306 -17.95 -32.03 -5.50
CA ASP A 306 -18.09 -33.33 -4.84
C ASP A 306 -19.14 -33.35 -3.71
N THR A 307 -19.42 -32.19 -3.11
CA THR A 307 -20.28 -32.10 -1.91
C THR A 307 -21.77 -31.88 -2.21
N VAL A 308 -22.16 -31.89 -3.47
CA VAL A 308 -23.53 -31.62 -3.90
C VAL A 308 -24.56 -32.53 -3.21
N PHE A 309 -24.23 -33.77 -2.91
CA PHE A 309 -25.13 -34.71 -2.22
C PHE A 309 -25.35 -34.37 -0.75
N GLY A 310 -24.53 -33.54 -0.17
CA GLY A 310 -24.62 -33.05 1.22
C GLY A 310 -25.28 -31.69 1.37
N VAL A 311 -25.84 -31.17 0.31
CA VAL A 311 -26.58 -29.89 0.36
C VAL A 311 -27.89 -30.10 1.10
N THR A 312 -28.06 -29.37 2.20
CA THR A 312 -29.25 -29.44 3.04
C THR A 312 -30.07 -28.16 3.07
N PHE A 313 -29.54 -27.08 2.57
CA PHE A 313 -30.24 -25.82 2.36
C PHE A 313 -29.52 -24.96 1.31
N MET A 314 -30.20 -23.92 0.86
CA MET A 314 -29.62 -22.89 0.03
C MET A 314 -29.67 -21.56 0.74
N VAL A 315 -28.73 -20.66 0.41
CA VAL A 315 -28.69 -19.30 0.98
C VAL A 315 -28.55 -18.27 -0.13
N LEU A 316 -29.41 -17.26 -0.07
CA LEU A 316 -29.36 -16.10 -0.95
C LEU A 316 -28.74 -14.92 -0.22
N ALA A 317 -27.95 -14.11 -0.97
CA ALA A 317 -27.51 -12.82 -0.49
C ALA A 317 -28.72 -11.91 -0.26
N PRO A 318 -28.76 -11.10 0.81
CA PRO A 318 -29.88 -10.21 1.10
C PRO A 318 -30.23 -9.24 -0.03
N GLU A 319 -29.23 -8.79 -0.76
CA GLU A 319 -29.35 -7.86 -1.90
C GLU A 319 -29.61 -8.53 -3.24
N SER A 320 -29.69 -9.85 -3.29
CA SER A 320 -29.96 -10.60 -4.53
C SER A 320 -31.38 -10.33 -5.09
N ASP A 321 -31.47 -10.18 -6.38
CA ASP A 321 -32.78 -10.04 -7.07
C ASP A 321 -33.64 -11.28 -6.94
N TYR A 322 -33.07 -12.44 -6.69
CA TYR A 322 -33.80 -13.68 -6.43
C TYR A 322 -34.69 -13.60 -5.18
N VAL A 323 -34.32 -12.79 -4.18
CA VAL A 323 -35.11 -12.64 -2.94
C VAL A 323 -36.55 -12.25 -3.26
N LYS A 324 -36.77 -11.27 -4.13
CA LYS A 324 -38.12 -10.80 -4.53
C LYS A 324 -38.92 -11.85 -5.28
N GLN A 325 -38.22 -12.76 -5.97
CA GLN A 325 -38.82 -13.77 -6.83
C GLN A 325 -39.28 -15.01 -6.06
N VAL A 326 -38.67 -15.27 -4.90
CA VAL A 326 -38.90 -16.54 -4.19
C VAL A 326 -39.56 -16.40 -2.84
N VAL A 327 -39.57 -15.24 -2.21
CA VAL A 327 -40.18 -15.02 -0.91
C VAL A 327 -41.68 -15.32 -0.99
N THR A 328 -42.17 -16.21 -0.14
CA THR A 328 -43.62 -16.51 -0.08
C THR A 328 -44.36 -15.41 0.71
N PRO A 329 -45.67 -15.20 0.44
CA PRO A 329 -46.44 -14.18 1.17
C PRO A 329 -46.40 -14.34 2.69
N ASP A 330 -46.38 -15.55 3.20
CA ASP A 330 -46.33 -15.84 4.63
C ASP A 330 -45.02 -15.42 5.30
N GLN A 331 -43.92 -15.35 4.53
CA GLN A 331 -42.60 -15.00 5.02
C GLN A 331 -42.21 -13.55 4.71
N GLN A 332 -43.00 -12.79 3.94
CA GLN A 332 -42.65 -11.45 3.48
C GLN A 332 -42.36 -10.50 4.64
N GLU A 333 -43.12 -10.54 5.72
CA GLU A 333 -42.91 -9.67 6.87
C GLU A 333 -41.60 -10.00 7.60
N ALA A 334 -41.33 -11.28 7.84
CA ALA A 334 -40.11 -11.75 8.47
C ALA A 334 -38.86 -11.41 7.65
N VAL A 335 -38.94 -11.55 6.33
CA VAL A 335 -37.88 -11.20 5.39
C VAL A 335 -37.60 -9.69 5.40
N ASN A 336 -38.63 -8.85 5.32
CA ASN A 336 -38.49 -7.40 5.37
C ASN A 336 -37.85 -6.94 6.67
N LYS A 337 -38.24 -7.51 7.80
CA LYS A 337 -37.63 -7.22 9.11
C LYS A 337 -36.15 -7.59 9.15
N TYR A 338 -35.80 -8.74 8.63
CA TYR A 338 -34.39 -9.16 8.56
C TYR A 338 -33.56 -8.24 7.67
N LEU A 339 -34.06 -7.90 6.46
CA LEU A 339 -33.36 -7.01 5.55
C LEU A 339 -33.12 -5.64 6.15
N ASP A 340 -34.09 -5.09 6.91
CA ASP A 340 -33.94 -3.82 7.61
C ASP A 340 -32.86 -3.89 8.71
N SER A 341 -32.73 -5.02 9.37
CA SER A 341 -31.77 -5.22 10.46
C SER A 341 -30.31 -5.22 9.99
N ILE A 342 -30.06 -5.54 8.73
CA ILE A 342 -28.70 -5.70 8.16
C ILE A 342 -28.32 -4.66 7.11
N LYS A 343 -29.25 -3.78 6.73
CA LYS A 343 -29.05 -2.84 5.59
C LYS A 343 -27.86 -1.87 5.74
N HIS A 344 -27.39 -1.63 6.95
CA HIS A 344 -26.27 -0.72 7.22
C HIS A 344 -24.91 -1.42 7.32
N ARG A 345 -24.88 -2.74 7.22
CA ARG A 345 -23.65 -3.51 7.33
C ARG A 345 -22.89 -3.55 5.99
N THR A 346 -21.62 -3.18 6.04
CA THR A 346 -20.74 -3.28 4.87
C THR A 346 -20.31 -4.72 4.61
N GLU A 347 -19.85 -4.99 3.40
CA GLU A 347 -19.31 -6.31 3.06
C GLU A 347 -18.14 -6.71 3.95
N ARG A 348 -17.28 -5.76 4.31
CA ARG A 348 -16.15 -5.99 5.20
C ARG A 348 -16.61 -6.44 6.58
N GLU A 349 -17.60 -5.76 7.13
CA GLU A 349 -18.17 -6.12 8.43
C GLU A 349 -18.82 -7.50 8.38
N ARG A 350 -19.55 -7.80 7.30
CA ARG A 350 -20.18 -9.09 7.07
C ARG A 350 -19.19 -10.23 6.98
N LEU A 351 -18.01 -9.99 6.35
CA LEU A 351 -16.95 -10.98 6.26
C LEU A 351 -16.23 -11.24 7.59
N MET A 352 -16.16 -10.23 8.45
CA MET A 352 -15.45 -10.30 9.72
C MET A 352 -16.30 -10.78 10.89
N ASP A 353 -17.60 -10.54 10.84
CA ASP A 353 -18.53 -10.97 11.89
C ASP A 353 -18.87 -12.45 11.74
N LYS A 354 -18.65 -13.21 12.78
CA LYS A 354 -18.95 -14.65 12.85
C LYS A 354 -20.32 -14.97 13.45
N SER A 355 -21.11 -13.96 13.83
CA SER A 355 -22.46 -14.18 14.33
C SER A 355 -23.36 -14.72 13.22
N VAL A 356 -24.26 -15.63 13.60
CA VAL A 356 -25.19 -16.26 12.65
C VAL A 356 -26.49 -15.50 12.65
N THR A 357 -26.88 -15.00 11.47
CA THR A 357 -28.16 -14.33 11.22
C THR A 357 -28.77 -14.86 9.93
N GLY A 358 -30.06 -14.86 9.81
CA GLY A 358 -30.75 -15.29 8.59
C GLY A 358 -32.25 -15.40 8.77
N VAL A 359 -32.97 -15.65 7.67
CA VAL A 359 -34.40 -15.80 7.61
C VAL A 359 -34.80 -16.79 6.53
N PHE A 360 -35.77 -17.61 6.79
CA PHE A 360 -36.36 -18.54 5.81
C PHE A 360 -37.24 -17.78 4.82
N THR A 361 -37.10 -18.09 3.52
CA THR A 361 -37.92 -17.46 2.46
C THR A 361 -39.30 -18.07 2.30
N GLY A 362 -39.54 -19.26 2.84
CA GLY A 362 -40.75 -20.06 2.60
C GLY A 362 -40.67 -20.94 1.36
N ALA A 363 -39.68 -20.77 0.52
CA ALA A 363 -39.50 -21.53 -0.71
C ALA A 363 -38.49 -22.65 -0.57
N TYR A 364 -38.54 -23.61 -1.50
CA TYR A 364 -37.64 -24.76 -1.58
C TYR A 364 -37.01 -24.82 -2.98
N ALA A 365 -35.78 -25.30 -3.05
CA ALA A 365 -35.12 -25.62 -4.31
C ALA A 365 -34.97 -27.14 -4.48
N VAL A 366 -34.76 -27.57 -5.71
CA VAL A 366 -34.54 -28.99 -6.04
C VAL A 366 -33.05 -29.22 -6.30
N ASN A 367 -32.46 -30.14 -5.52
CA ASN A 367 -31.09 -30.56 -5.77
C ASN A 367 -31.02 -31.38 -7.07
N PRO A 368 -30.28 -30.95 -8.11
CA PRO A 368 -30.30 -31.63 -9.41
C PRO A 368 -29.72 -33.06 -9.39
N LEU A 369 -28.97 -33.44 -8.38
CA LEU A 369 -28.30 -34.75 -8.31
C LEU A 369 -29.06 -35.81 -7.46
N ASN A 370 -30.00 -35.42 -6.63
CA ASN A 370 -30.78 -36.37 -5.82
C ASN A 370 -32.26 -36.05 -5.75
N ASN A 371 -32.71 -35.02 -6.42
CA ASN A 371 -34.12 -34.55 -6.45
C ASN A 371 -34.72 -34.16 -5.09
N LYS A 372 -33.90 -33.96 -4.07
CA LYS A 372 -34.37 -33.52 -2.77
C LYS A 372 -34.78 -32.07 -2.78
N HIS A 373 -35.86 -31.74 -2.07
CA HIS A 373 -36.30 -30.38 -1.83
C HIS A 373 -35.53 -29.84 -0.64
N ILE A 374 -34.87 -28.72 -0.82
CA ILE A 374 -34.02 -28.05 0.20
C ILE A 374 -34.54 -26.65 0.45
N PRO A 375 -34.64 -26.19 1.73
CA PRO A 375 -35.17 -24.88 2.05
C PRO A 375 -34.18 -23.77 1.60
N ILE A 376 -34.77 -22.65 1.23
CA ILE A 376 -34.01 -21.46 0.77
C ILE A 376 -34.07 -20.41 1.87
N TYR A 377 -32.88 -20.03 2.37
CA TYR A 377 -32.70 -18.98 3.38
C TYR A 377 -32.08 -17.73 2.77
N ILE A 378 -32.17 -16.64 3.52
CA ILE A 378 -31.45 -15.40 3.23
C ILE A 378 -30.52 -15.17 4.42
N SER A 379 -29.25 -14.86 4.15
CA SER A 379 -28.29 -14.53 5.20
C SER A 379 -27.20 -13.60 4.69
N ASP A 380 -26.71 -12.75 5.57
CA ASP A 380 -25.71 -11.75 5.30
C ASP A 380 -24.28 -12.31 5.17
N TYR A 381 -24.06 -13.61 5.44
CA TYR A 381 -22.75 -14.20 5.17
C TYR A 381 -22.53 -14.53 3.67
N VAL A 382 -23.57 -14.41 2.86
CA VAL A 382 -23.50 -14.54 1.39
C VAL A 382 -23.52 -13.17 0.75
N LEU A 383 -22.57 -12.92 -0.14
CA LEU A 383 -22.41 -11.63 -0.83
C LEU A 383 -22.92 -11.74 -2.27
N ALA A 384 -23.73 -10.77 -2.70
CA ALA A 384 -24.27 -10.75 -4.06
C ALA A 384 -23.21 -10.57 -5.15
N GLY A 385 -22.15 -9.85 -4.85
CA GLY A 385 -21.07 -9.62 -5.80
C GLY A 385 -20.04 -10.76 -5.86
N TYR A 386 -20.16 -11.77 -5.04
CA TYR A 386 -19.32 -12.95 -5.09
C TYR A 386 -20.10 -14.13 -5.67
N GLY A 387 -19.65 -14.60 -6.82
CA GLY A 387 -20.35 -15.66 -7.55
C GLY A 387 -21.69 -15.17 -8.09
N THR A 388 -22.75 -15.90 -7.79
CA THR A 388 -24.10 -15.64 -8.32
C THR A 388 -25.04 -14.98 -7.30
N GLY A 389 -24.55 -14.73 -6.08
CA GLY A 389 -25.41 -14.26 -4.98
C GLY A 389 -26.27 -15.35 -4.36
N ALA A 390 -26.10 -16.60 -4.77
CA ALA A 390 -26.74 -17.75 -4.21
C ALA A 390 -25.71 -18.86 -3.96
N ILE A 391 -25.80 -19.55 -2.83
CA ILE A 391 -24.92 -20.67 -2.52
C ILE A 391 -25.71 -21.92 -2.18
N MET A 392 -25.17 -23.08 -2.54
CA MET A 392 -25.56 -24.35 -1.95
C MET A 392 -24.81 -24.51 -0.63
N ALA A 393 -25.50 -24.86 0.44
CA ALA A 393 -24.88 -24.99 1.75
C ALA A 393 -24.67 -26.48 2.11
N VAL A 394 -23.42 -26.78 2.51
CA VAL A 394 -23.00 -28.14 2.89
C VAL A 394 -22.44 -28.08 4.29
N PRO A 395 -23.30 -28.17 5.33
CA PRO A 395 -22.87 -27.91 6.70
C PRO A 395 -21.87 -28.92 7.25
N ALA A 396 -21.82 -30.15 6.71
CA ALA A 396 -20.84 -31.13 7.15
C ALA A 396 -19.39 -30.74 6.76
N HIS A 397 -19.21 -29.95 5.74
CA HIS A 397 -17.89 -29.69 5.13
C HIS A 397 -17.57 -28.21 4.91
N ASP A 398 -18.33 -27.32 5.52
CA ASP A 398 -18.06 -25.87 5.56
C ASP A 398 -18.45 -25.32 6.94
N SER A 399 -17.50 -24.67 7.59
CA SER A 399 -17.67 -24.18 8.97
C SER A 399 -18.75 -23.11 9.12
N ARG A 400 -18.94 -22.26 8.12
CA ARG A 400 -20.00 -21.23 8.16
C ARG A 400 -21.37 -21.84 7.96
N ASP A 401 -21.48 -22.76 7.00
CA ASP A 401 -22.71 -23.50 6.77
C ASP A 401 -23.07 -24.38 7.99
N TYR A 402 -22.05 -24.94 8.64
CA TYR A 402 -22.23 -25.71 9.88
C TYR A 402 -22.82 -24.85 10.99
N ALA A 403 -22.27 -23.70 11.24
CA ALA A 403 -22.76 -22.76 12.26
C ALA A 403 -24.21 -22.34 11.96
N PHE A 404 -24.52 -22.08 10.71
CA PHE A 404 -25.87 -21.73 10.26
C PHE A 404 -26.85 -22.91 10.48
N ALA A 405 -26.47 -24.10 10.07
CA ALA A 405 -27.29 -25.30 10.25
C ALA A 405 -27.57 -25.61 11.72
N LYS A 406 -26.59 -25.45 12.60
CA LYS A 406 -26.76 -25.61 14.05
C LYS A 406 -27.73 -24.58 14.62
N HIS A 407 -27.61 -23.33 14.21
CA HIS A 407 -28.47 -22.24 14.66
C HIS A 407 -29.94 -22.45 14.27
N PHE A 408 -30.18 -22.89 13.04
CA PHE A 408 -31.54 -23.09 12.50
C PHE A 408 -32.02 -24.54 12.53
N ASP A 409 -31.31 -25.43 13.23
CA ASP A 409 -31.62 -26.84 13.36
C ASP A 409 -31.86 -27.54 12.00
N LEU A 410 -30.94 -27.31 11.07
CA LEU A 410 -30.97 -27.90 9.74
C LEU A 410 -30.13 -29.20 9.67
N PRO A 411 -30.49 -30.16 8.78
CA PRO A 411 -29.74 -31.41 8.65
C PRO A 411 -28.26 -31.21 8.27
N ILE A 412 -27.41 -32.06 8.83
CA ILE A 412 -25.97 -32.11 8.53
C ILE A 412 -25.64 -33.51 8.07
N ILE A 413 -25.29 -33.69 6.80
CA ILE A 413 -25.04 -34.98 6.18
C ILE A 413 -23.53 -35.14 5.90
N PRO A 414 -22.81 -36.02 6.64
CA PRO A 414 -21.40 -36.27 6.37
C PRO A 414 -21.20 -36.97 5.02
N LEU A 415 -20.21 -36.54 4.27
CA LEU A 415 -19.88 -37.07 2.92
C LEU A 415 -18.53 -37.74 2.86
N ILE A 416 -17.78 -37.74 3.94
CA ILE A 416 -16.43 -38.32 4.01
C ILE A 416 -16.41 -39.39 5.09
N GLU A 417 -15.89 -40.58 4.72
CA GLU A 417 -15.79 -41.73 5.61
C GLU A 417 -14.97 -41.40 6.86
N GLY A 418 -15.55 -41.73 8.01
CA GLY A 418 -14.86 -41.60 9.28
C GLY A 418 -14.79 -40.21 9.86
N CYS A 419 -15.36 -39.18 9.23
CA CYS A 419 -15.41 -37.84 9.79
C CYS A 419 -16.48 -37.76 10.89
N ASP A 420 -16.17 -37.05 11.98
CA ASP A 420 -17.08 -36.72 13.06
C ASP A 420 -17.55 -35.26 12.93
N VAL A 421 -18.81 -35.05 12.58
CA VAL A 421 -19.43 -33.73 12.40
C VAL A 421 -20.38 -33.37 13.54
N SER A 422 -20.31 -34.06 14.68
CA SER A 422 -21.17 -33.82 15.84
C SER A 422 -20.94 -32.46 16.51
N GLU A 423 -19.68 -32.00 16.58
CA GLU A 423 -19.27 -30.76 17.24
C GLU A 423 -18.76 -29.67 16.28
N GLU A 424 -18.18 -30.07 15.15
CA GLU A 424 -17.63 -29.15 14.14
C GLU A 424 -17.70 -29.77 12.74
N SER A 425 -17.58 -28.94 11.72
CA SER A 425 -17.51 -29.37 10.33
C SER A 425 -16.14 -30.00 10.02
N PHE A 426 -16.12 -30.86 9.02
CA PHE A 426 -14.88 -31.43 8.46
C PHE A 426 -14.56 -30.74 7.11
N ASP A 427 -13.79 -29.66 7.18
CA ASP A 427 -13.52 -28.81 6.01
C ASP A 427 -12.38 -29.32 5.14
N ALA A 428 -11.60 -30.28 5.60
CA ALA A 428 -10.47 -30.83 4.84
C ALA A 428 -10.94 -31.50 3.55
N LYS A 429 -10.21 -31.27 2.48
CA LYS A 429 -10.49 -31.83 1.14
C LYS A 429 -9.80 -33.19 0.96
N GLU A 430 -9.99 -34.08 1.90
CA GLU A 430 -9.32 -35.38 1.91
C GLU A 430 -10.24 -36.49 2.45
N GLY A 431 -9.99 -37.69 2.04
CA GLY A 431 -10.74 -38.87 2.45
C GLY A 431 -11.62 -39.44 1.34
N LYS A 432 -12.28 -40.53 1.65
CA LYS A 432 -13.18 -41.25 0.71
C LYS A 432 -14.62 -40.79 0.87
N MET A 433 -15.28 -40.61 -0.27
CA MET A 433 -16.68 -40.17 -0.32
C MET A 433 -17.66 -41.27 0.15
N ILE A 434 -18.67 -40.83 0.90
CA ILE A 434 -19.85 -41.65 1.30
C ILE A 434 -21.11 -40.82 1.06
N ASN A 435 -22.27 -41.46 1.08
CA ASN A 435 -23.58 -40.83 0.93
C ASN A 435 -23.73 -39.95 -0.32
N SER A 436 -23.04 -40.30 -1.38
CA SER A 436 -22.89 -39.47 -2.59
C SER A 436 -23.24 -40.24 -3.85
N CYS A 437 -24.51 -40.62 -3.98
CA CYS A 437 -25.03 -41.34 -5.12
C CYS A 437 -26.43 -40.84 -5.48
N GLY A 438 -26.71 -40.61 -6.76
CA GLY A 438 -27.99 -40.19 -7.29
C GLY A 438 -27.93 -39.72 -8.72
N ASN A 439 -29.06 -39.82 -9.40
CA ASN A 439 -29.27 -39.32 -10.80
C ASN A 439 -28.18 -39.70 -11.81
N GLY A 440 -27.58 -40.87 -11.65
CA GLY A 440 -26.57 -41.37 -12.57
C GLY A 440 -25.11 -41.04 -12.19
N LEU A 441 -24.91 -40.40 -11.06
CA LEU A 441 -23.57 -40.12 -10.52
C LEU A 441 -23.38 -40.88 -9.20
N ASP A 442 -22.30 -41.64 -9.11
CA ASP A 442 -21.90 -42.33 -7.88
C ASP A 442 -20.45 -41.97 -7.53
N LEU A 443 -20.27 -41.23 -6.45
CA LEU A 443 -18.98 -40.80 -5.96
C LEU A 443 -18.46 -41.67 -4.81
N ASN A 444 -19.28 -42.59 -4.29
CA ASN A 444 -18.92 -43.38 -3.12
C ASN A 444 -17.63 -44.16 -3.34
N GLY A 445 -16.75 -44.09 -2.36
CA GLY A 445 -15.43 -44.76 -2.41
C GLY A 445 -14.33 -44.00 -3.14
N MET A 446 -14.66 -42.90 -3.82
CA MET A 446 -13.65 -42.04 -4.48
C MET A 446 -12.96 -41.14 -3.48
N GLU A 447 -11.68 -40.84 -3.71
CA GLU A 447 -11.01 -39.75 -3.00
C GLU A 447 -11.63 -38.40 -3.38
N VAL A 448 -11.61 -37.43 -2.47
CA VAL A 448 -12.23 -36.10 -2.68
C VAL A 448 -11.76 -35.44 -3.98
N LYS A 449 -10.48 -35.46 -4.26
CA LYS A 449 -9.91 -34.88 -5.49
C LYS A 449 -10.46 -35.51 -6.77
N GLU A 450 -10.58 -36.82 -6.78
CA GLU A 450 -11.17 -37.57 -7.88
C GLU A 450 -12.67 -37.27 -8.01
N ALA A 451 -13.38 -37.23 -6.89
CA ALA A 451 -14.81 -36.89 -6.84
C ALA A 451 -15.10 -35.50 -7.41
N ILE A 452 -14.26 -34.50 -7.11
CA ILE A 452 -14.37 -33.15 -7.67
C ILE A 452 -14.26 -33.20 -9.21
N ALA A 453 -13.27 -33.88 -9.73
CA ALA A 453 -13.04 -34.01 -11.17
C ALA A 453 -14.16 -34.74 -11.90
N VAL A 454 -14.62 -35.85 -11.33
CA VAL A 454 -15.72 -36.66 -11.86
C VAL A 454 -17.04 -35.87 -11.86
N THR A 455 -17.32 -35.14 -10.80
CA THR A 455 -18.55 -34.34 -10.70
C THR A 455 -18.55 -33.19 -11.71
N LYS A 456 -17.42 -32.48 -11.87
CA LYS A 456 -17.27 -31.42 -12.87
C LYS A 456 -17.54 -31.94 -14.29
N LYS A 457 -16.98 -33.09 -14.62
CA LYS A 457 -17.20 -33.77 -15.91
C LYS A 457 -18.67 -34.14 -16.11
N PHE A 458 -19.30 -34.71 -15.10
CA PHE A 458 -20.72 -35.09 -15.11
C PHE A 458 -21.65 -33.88 -15.34
N ILE A 459 -21.39 -32.77 -14.62
CA ILE A 459 -22.16 -31.52 -14.76
C ILE A 459 -22.12 -31.03 -16.20
N LYS A 460 -20.93 -31.03 -16.80
CA LYS A 460 -20.72 -30.59 -18.17
C LYS A 460 -21.44 -31.51 -19.18
N GLU A 461 -21.27 -32.82 -19.04
CA GLU A 461 -21.86 -33.82 -19.97
C GLU A 461 -23.39 -33.84 -19.90
N LYS A 462 -23.95 -33.63 -18.74
CA LYS A 462 -25.41 -33.63 -18.53
C LYS A 462 -26.08 -32.27 -18.78
N GLY A 463 -25.29 -31.23 -19.04
CA GLY A 463 -25.82 -29.90 -19.31
C GLY A 463 -26.53 -29.23 -18.15
N ILE A 464 -26.26 -29.66 -16.92
CA ILE A 464 -26.85 -29.08 -15.69
C ILE A 464 -26.05 -27.93 -15.12
N GLY A 465 -24.93 -27.58 -15.76
CA GLY A 465 -24.06 -26.51 -15.39
C GLY A 465 -22.78 -26.48 -16.26
N ARG A 466 -21.78 -25.80 -15.79
CA ARG A 466 -20.50 -25.67 -16.51
C ARG A 466 -19.34 -25.58 -15.54
N VAL A 467 -18.15 -25.93 -16.00
CA VAL A 467 -16.89 -25.66 -15.28
C VAL A 467 -16.47 -24.23 -15.55
N LYS A 468 -16.09 -23.51 -14.52
CA LYS A 468 -15.75 -22.08 -14.62
C LYS A 468 -14.63 -21.72 -13.67
N VAL A 469 -13.75 -20.80 -14.13
CA VAL A 469 -12.83 -20.06 -13.27
C VAL A 469 -13.52 -18.78 -12.82
N ASN A 470 -13.56 -18.53 -11.53
CA ASN A 470 -14.18 -17.34 -10.96
C ASN A 470 -13.13 -16.54 -10.19
N TYR A 471 -13.37 -15.24 -10.08
CA TYR A 471 -12.49 -14.33 -9.36
C TYR A 471 -13.31 -13.53 -8.35
N ARG A 472 -12.74 -13.31 -7.17
CA ARG A 472 -13.37 -12.45 -6.15
C ARG A 472 -13.26 -10.97 -6.52
N LEU A 473 -12.23 -10.60 -7.30
CA LEU A 473 -12.02 -9.24 -7.76
C LEU A 473 -13.24 -8.70 -8.49
N ARG A 474 -13.72 -7.55 -8.09
CA ARG A 474 -14.88 -6.87 -8.67
C ARG A 474 -14.47 -5.69 -9.50
N ASP A 475 -15.39 -5.27 -10.37
CA ASP A 475 -15.25 -4.03 -11.11
C ASP A 475 -15.20 -2.83 -10.15
N ALA A 476 -14.39 -1.84 -10.50
CA ALA A 476 -14.24 -0.64 -9.72
C ALA A 476 -15.48 0.26 -9.87
N ILE A 477 -16.05 0.67 -8.76
CA ILE A 477 -17.10 1.71 -8.73
C ILE A 477 -16.38 3.05 -8.84
N PHE A 478 -16.51 3.70 -9.98
CA PHE A 478 -15.65 4.81 -10.38
C PHE A 478 -16.29 6.19 -10.19
N SER A 479 -17.62 6.28 -10.08
CA SER A 479 -18.36 7.52 -9.87
C SER A 479 -18.36 7.97 -8.42
N ARG A 480 -18.22 9.27 -8.18
CA ARG A 480 -18.46 9.90 -6.89
C ARG A 480 -19.32 11.14 -7.03
N GLN A 481 -20.26 11.32 -6.10
CA GLN A 481 -21.18 12.43 -6.06
C GLN A 481 -20.53 13.61 -5.34
N ARG A 482 -19.41 14.07 -5.88
CA ARG A 482 -18.56 15.13 -5.31
C ARG A 482 -18.27 16.20 -6.35
N TYR A 483 -17.95 17.41 -5.88
CA TYR A 483 -17.47 18.49 -6.73
C TYR A 483 -15.98 18.36 -7.03
N TRP A 484 -15.14 18.17 -5.97
CA TRP A 484 -13.69 18.20 -6.06
C TRP A 484 -13.12 16.85 -6.52
N GLY A 485 -13.15 16.64 -7.80
CA GLY A 485 -12.65 15.44 -8.49
C GLY A 485 -12.65 15.66 -9.99
N GLU A 486 -12.08 14.74 -10.74
CA GLU A 486 -12.01 14.82 -12.20
C GLU A 486 -13.42 14.71 -12.79
N PRO A 487 -13.90 15.68 -13.60
CA PRO A 487 -15.16 15.54 -14.32
C PRO A 487 -15.10 14.40 -15.33
N PHE A 488 -16.19 13.67 -15.46
CA PHE A 488 -16.31 12.67 -16.53
C PHE A 488 -16.52 13.38 -17.89
N PRO A 489 -15.81 12.99 -18.95
CA PRO A 489 -15.97 13.55 -20.27
C PRO A 489 -17.19 12.95 -21.00
N VAL A 490 -18.34 13.02 -20.34
CA VAL A 490 -19.56 12.32 -20.74
C VAL A 490 -20.72 13.30 -20.84
N TYR A 491 -21.47 13.23 -21.96
CA TYR A 491 -22.76 13.88 -22.10
C TYR A 491 -23.85 12.86 -22.36
N TYR A 492 -25.10 13.25 -22.11
CA TYR A 492 -26.25 12.37 -22.27
C TYR A 492 -27.14 12.87 -23.40
N LYS A 493 -27.52 11.95 -24.27
CA LYS A 493 -28.47 12.19 -25.35
C LYS A 493 -29.57 11.13 -25.22
N GLU A 494 -30.79 11.58 -24.97
CA GLU A 494 -31.94 10.68 -24.74
C GLU A 494 -31.69 9.65 -23.64
N GLY A 495 -30.96 10.06 -22.57
CA GLY A 495 -30.63 9.21 -21.45
C GLY A 495 -29.45 8.26 -21.66
N MET A 496 -28.85 8.24 -22.85
CA MET A 496 -27.69 7.41 -23.18
C MET A 496 -26.40 8.21 -23.08
N PRO A 497 -25.33 7.64 -22.47
CA PRO A 497 -24.05 8.32 -22.37
C PRO A 497 -23.26 8.26 -23.67
N TYR A 498 -22.63 9.38 -24.00
CA TYR A 498 -21.67 9.53 -25.10
C TYR A 498 -20.43 10.23 -24.60
N MET A 499 -19.29 9.90 -25.18
CA MET A 499 -18.02 10.54 -24.85
C MET A 499 -17.85 11.86 -25.60
N LEU A 500 -17.30 12.87 -24.92
CA LEU A 500 -16.84 14.09 -25.58
C LEU A 500 -15.77 13.76 -26.62
N ASP A 501 -15.68 14.57 -27.66
CA ASP A 501 -14.55 14.50 -28.58
C ASP A 501 -13.25 14.82 -27.82
N GLU A 502 -12.19 14.10 -28.11
CA GLU A 502 -10.88 14.29 -27.46
C GLU A 502 -10.34 15.72 -27.58
N SER A 503 -10.71 16.43 -28.65
CA SER A 503 -10.33 17.83 -28.87
C SER A 503 -10.96 18.79 -27.86
N LYS A 504 -12.00 18.36 -27.16
CA LYS A 504 -12.70 19.15 -26.14
C LYS A 504 -12.11 18.98 -24.74
N LEU A 505 -11.11 18.11 -24.61
CA LEU A 505 -10.42 17.92 -23.33
C LEU A 505 -9.34 18.98 -23.08
N PRO A 506 -9.09 19.41 -21.84
CA PRO A 506 -9.79 18.97 -20.63
C PRO A 506 -11.16 19.58 -20.45
N LEU A 507 -12.11 18.79 -19.93
CA LEU A 507 -13.38 19.30 -19.42
C LEU A 507 -13.14 19.79 -17.99
N GLU A 508 -13.17 21.10 -17.78
CA GLU A 508 -12.85 21.69 -16.47
C GLU A 508 -14.09 21.77 -15.58
N LEU A 509 -13.84 21.75 -14.25
CA LEU A 509 -14.91 21.91 -13.26
C LEU A 509 -15.59 23.29 -13.40
N PRO A 510 -16.92 23.35 -13.36
CA PRO A 510 -17.65 24.62 -13.42
C PRO A 510 -17.68 25.33 -12.07
N GLU A 511 -18.00 26.62 -12.08
CA GLU A 511 -18.33 27.35 -10.87
C GLU A 511 -19.69 26.91 -10.32
N VAL A 512 -19.76 26.75 -9.00
CA VAL A 512 -21.00 26.43 -8.29
C VAL A 512 -21.17 27.35 -7.08
N ASP A 513 -22.40 27.57 -6.66
CA ASP A 513 -22.73 28.41 -5.52
C ASP A 513 -22.39 27.75 -4.17
N LYS A 514 -22.51 26.42 -4.11
CA LYS A 514 -22.24 25.61 -2.92
C LYS A 514 -21.64 24.27 -3.35
N PHE A 515 -20.84 23.64 -2.48
CA PHE A 515 -20.23 22.33 -2.72
C PHE A 515 -21.08 21.21 -2.11
N LEU A 516 -22.37 21.41 -2.01
CA LEU A 516 -23.35 20.49 -1.45
C LEU A 516 -24.24 19.92 -2.58
N PRO A 517 -24.88 18.76 -2.37
CA PRO A 517 -25.91 18.27 -3.28
C PRO A 517 -27.01 19.34 -3.50
N THR A 518 -27.71 19.22 -4.62
CA THR A 518 -28.88 20.09 -4.90
C THR A 518 -30.02 19.74 -3.94
N GLU A 519 -31.02 20.59 -3.87
CA GLU A 519 -32.22 20.39 -3.05
C GLU A 519 -33.00 19.14 -3.48
N THR A 520 -32.86 18.72 -4.74
CA THR A 520 -33.47 17.50 -5.30
C THR A 520 -32.58 16.25 -5.16
N GLY A 521 -31.42 16.39 -4.49
CA GLY A 521 -30.49 15.25 -4.22
C GLY A 521 -29.50 14.94 -5.33
N GLU A 522 -29.41 15.79 -6.36
CA GLU A 522 -28.39 15.63 -7.40
C GLU A 522 -27.00 15.98 -6.85
N PRO A 523 -25.92 15.41 -7.42
CA PRO A 523 -24.55 15.78 -7.04
C PRO A 523 -24.27 17.29 -7.16
N PRO A 524 -23.23 17.80 -6.48
CA PRO A 524 -22.91 19.24 -6.49
C PRO A 524 -22.78 19.87 -7.88
N LEU A 525 -22.35 19.14 -8.91
CA LEU A 525 -22.28 19.65 -10.28
C LEU A 525 -23.67 20.00 -10.85
N GLY A 526 -24.74 19.45 -10.30
CA GLY A 526 -26.13 19.83 -10.65
C GLY A 526 -26.49 21.27 -10.31
N ARG A 527 -25.67 21.93 -9.46
CA ARG A 527 -25.82 23.36 -9.13
C ARG A 527 -25.22 24.29 -10.19
N ALA A 528 -24.40 23.73 -11.09
CA ALA A 528 -23.76 24.53 -12.12
C ALA A 528 -24.78 25.06 -13.15
N LYS A 529 -24.56 26.29 -13.56
CA LYS A 529 -25.33 26.88 -14.66
C LYS A 529 -24.65 26.52 -15.97
N ASN A 530 -25.44 26.09 -16.95
CA ASN A 530 -24.92 25.74 -18.27
C ASN A 530 -23.90 24.59 -18.29
N TRP A 531 -24.05 23.61 -17.38
CA TRP A 531 -23.23 22.38 -17.39
C TRP A 531 -23.77 21.42 -18.46
N GLU A 532 -23.44 21.78 -19.69
CA GLU A 532 -23.94 21.13 -20.92
C GLU A 532 -22.95 21.35 -22.07
N THR A 533 -23.09 20.57 -23.14
CA THR A 533 -22.31 20.74 -24.37
C THR A 533 -22.76 21.96 -25.16
N GLU A 534 -22.01 22.32 -26.20
CA GLU A 534 -22.40 23.40 -27.14
C GLU A 534 -23.74 23.12 -27.77
N GLU A 535 -24.09 21.85 -27.97
CA GLU A 535 -25.38 21.40 -28.51
C GLU A 535 -26.48 21.27 -27.43
N HIS A 536 -26.21 21.71 -26.21
CA HIS A 536 -27.12 21.68 -25.07
C HIS A 536 -27.48 20.28 -24.55
N TYR A 537 -26.57 19.31 -24.70
CA TYR A 537 -26.72 18.03 -24.06
C TYR A 537 -26.15 18.09 -22.62
N PRO A 538 -26.85 17.54 -21.62
CA PRO A 538 -26.39 17.59 -20.25
C PRO A 538 -25.10 16.75 -20.03
N LEU A 539 -24.18 17.30 -19.26
CA LEU A 539 -22.95 16.63 -18.87
C LEU A 539 -23.14 15.81 -17.59
N GLU A 540 -22.30 14.79 -17.40
CA GLU A 540 -22.33 13.97 -16.20
C GLU A 540 -22.13 14.80 -14.93
N LEU A 541 -22.93 14.52 -13.92
CA LEU A 541 -22.90 15.24 -12.65
C LEU A 541 -21.94 14.66 -11.61
N CYS A 542 -21.54 13.39 -11.78
CA CYS A 542 -20.56 12.75 -10.91
C CYS A 542 -19.13 13.12 -11.31
N THR A 543 -18.20 12.98 -10.36
CA THR A 543 -16.76 13.06 -10.62
C THR A 543 -16.11 11.70 -10.37
N MET A 544 -14.86 11.55 -10.79
CA MET A 544 -14.15 10.29 -10.71
C MET A 544 -13.68 9.98 -9.28
N LEU A 545 -13.49 8.70 -9.03
CA LEU A 545 -12.87 8.18 -7.81
C LEU A 545 -11.49 8.82 -7.59
N GLY A 546 -11.11 9.07 -6.31
CA GLY A 546 -9.81 9.65 -5.96
C GLY A 546 -8.61 8.91 -6.53
N PHE A 547 -8.70 7.60 -6.74
CA PHE A 547 -7.62 6.80 -7.35
C PHE A 547 -7.46 7.02 -8.86
N ALA A 548 -8.36 7.73 -9.52
CA ALA A 548 -8.28 7.96 -10.96
C ALA A 548 -6.99 8.66 -11.36
N GLY A 549 -6.69 9.78 -10.70
CA GLY A 549 -5.50 10.58 -10.97
C GLY A 549 -4.20 9.89 -10.60
N SER A 550 -4.21 9.06 -9.55
CA SER A 550 -3.01 8.36 -9.08
C SER A 550 -2.69 7.07 -9.85
N SER A 551 -3.60 6.59 -10.68
CA SER A 551 -3.40 5.31 -11.38
C SER A 551 -2.30 5.34 -12.42
N ALA A 552 -2.08 6.47 -13.09
CA ALA A 552 -1.08 6.60 -14.17
C ALA A 552 -0.11 7.76 -13.98
N TYR A 553 0.00 8.30 -12.78
CA TYR A 553 0.83 9.49 -12.53
C TYR A 553 2.31 9.27 -12.81
N TYR A 554 2.81 8.08 -12.59
CA TYR A 554 4.19 7.70 -12.89
C TYR A 554 4.54 7.85 -14.38
N LEU A 555 3.58 7.69 -15.27
CA LEU A 555 3.76 7.91 -16.72
C LEU A 555 3.85 9.40 -17.03
N ARG A 556 3.02 10.18 -16.36
CA ARG A 556 3.00 11.63 -16.60
C ARG A 556 4.29 12.30 -16.15
N TYR A 557 4.94 11.81 -15.11
CA TYR A 557 6.25 12.28 -14.70
C TYR A 557 7.34 12.09 -15.76
N MET A 558 7.18 11.07 -16.61
CA MET A 558 8.13 10.82 -17.70
C MET A 558 8.09 11.93 -18.76
N ASP A 559 6.94 12.57 -18.93
CA ASP A 559 6.70 13.56 -19.98
C ASP A 559 5.61 14.56 -19.58
N PRO A 560 5.83 15.33 -18.50
CA PRO A 560 4.75 16.08 -17.84
C PRO A 560 4.23 17.28 -18.63
N HIS A 561 5.00 17.77 -19.58
CA HIS A 561 4.66 18.95 -20.40
C HIS A 561 4.15 18.61 -21.80
N ASN A 562 3.97 17.34 -22.10
CA ASN A 562 3.44 16.89 -23.38
C ASN A 562 1.93 17.19 -23.45
N ASP A 563 1.53 18.05 -24.37
CA ASP A 563 0.14 18.44 -24.59
C ASP A 563 -0.58 17.59 -25.65
N LYS A 564 0.13 16.67 -26.30
CA LYS A 564 -0.38 15.84 -27.40
C LYS A 564 -0.64 14.39 -26.97
N ALA A 565 0.05 13.91 -25.96
CA ALA A 565 -0.07 12.55 -25.46
C ALA A 565 0.18 12.51 -23.96
N LEU A 566 -0.33 11.48 -23.30
CA LEU A 566 -0.05 11.19 -21.89
C LEU A 566 1.46 11.08 -21.67
N VAL A 567 2.13 10.36 -22.52
CA VAL A 567 3.57 10.16 -22.55
C VAL A 567 4.00 9.92 -24.00
N SER A 568 5.09 10.53 -24.42
CA SER A 568 5.65 10.27 -25.75
C SER A 568 6.24 8.87 -25.84
N LYS A 569 6.25 8.30 -27.01
CA LYS A 569 6.89 7.00 -27.26
C LYS A 569 8.37 7.01 -26.85
N LYS A 570 9.09 8.09 -27.16
CA LYS A 570 10.49 8.25 -26.78
C LYS A 570 10.71 8.22 -25.27
N SER A 571 9.94 8.98 -24.52
CA SER A 571 10.04 9.02 -23.06
C SER A 571 9.65 7.68 -22.43
N ASP A 572 8.57 7.06 -22.91
CA ASP A 572 8.14 5.74 -22.44
C ASP A 572 9.20 4.65 -22.70
N GLU A 573 9.77 4.62 -23.88
CA GLU A 573 10.80 3.63 -24.25
C GLU A 573 12.10 3.82 -23.49
N TYR A 574 12.43 5.03 -23.10
CA TYR A 574 13.62 5.32 -22.30
C TYR A 574 13.41 4.99 -20.82
N TRP A 575 12.37 5.57 -20.20
CA TRP A 575 12.11 5.38 -18.77
C TRP A 575 11.40 4.06 -18.45
N ARG A 576 10.66 3.52 -19.41
CA ARG A 576 9.92 2.25 -19.39
C ARG A 576 8.93 2.16 -18.23
N ASN A 577 9.33 1.59 -17.13
CA ASN A 577 8.54 1.51 -15.91
C ASN A 577 9.37 1.97 -14.69
N VAL A 578 8.71 2.06 -13.56
CA VAL A 578 9.36 2.42 -12.30
C VAL A 578 10.26 1.28 -11.84
N ASP A 579 11.54 1.58 -11.61
CA ASP A 579 12.51 0.58 -11.12
C ASP A 579 12.35 0.32 -9.62
N LEU A 580 12.10 1.37 -8.84
CA LEU A 580 11.87 1.27 -7.40
C LEU A 580 10.72 2.17 -6.99
N TYR A 581 9.73 1.58 -6.33
CA TYR A 581 8.58 2.27 -5.76
C TYR A 581 8.57 2.09 -4.25
N ILE A 582 8.52 3.20 -3.51
CA ILE A 582 8.45 3.18 -2.04
C ILE A 582 7.16 3.85 -1.59
N GLY A 583 6.39 3.16 -0.76
CA GLY A 583 5.12 3.67 -0.26
C GLY A 583 4.48 2.79 0.79
N GLY A 584 3.36 3.23 1.34
CA GLY A 584 2.66 2.54 2.43
C GLY A 584 1.94 1.26 2.01
N THR A 585 1.82 0.32 2.94
CA THR A 585 1.13 -0.96 2.73
C THR A 585 -0.38 -0.81 2.54
N GLU A 586 -0.95 0.29 3.00
CA GLU A 586 -2.39 0.59 2.90
C GLU A 586 -2.89 0.67 1.45
N HIS A 587 -1.98 0.82 0.50
CA HIS A 587 -2.29 0.94 -0.91
C HIS A 587 -2.23 -0.40 -1.68
N ALA A 588 -1.98 -1.50 -0.99
CA ALA A 588 -1.76 -2.82 -1.61
C ALA A 588 -2.92 -3.33 -2.45
N THR A 589 -4.16 -3.09 -2.05
CA THR A 589 -5.38 -3.56 -2.73
C THR A 589 -6.15 -2.46 -3.46
N GLY A 590 -5.83 -1.20 -3.21
CA GLY A 590 -6.45 -0.06 -3.87
C GLY A 590 -5.58 0.46 -5.00
N HIS A 591 -4.79 1.48 -4.71
CA HIS A 591 -3.93 2.17 -5.68
C HIS A 591 -3.10 1.22 -6.55
N LEU A 592 -2.45 0.21 -5.98
CA LEU A 592 -1.57 -0.70 -6.74
C LEU A 592 -2.34 -1.56 -7.74
N ILE A 593 -3.51 -2.06 -7.38
CA ILE A 593 -4.37 -2.82 -8.31
C ILE A 593 -4.83 -1.90 -9.45
N TYR A 594 -5.29 -0.69 -9.14
CA TYR A 594 -5.74 0.27 -10.15
C TYR A 594 -4.61 0.68 -11.09
N SER A 595 -3.41 0.95 -10.57
CA SER A 595 -2.24 1.28 -11.40
C SER A 595 -1.85 0.12 -12.32
N ARG A 596 -1.85 -1.10 -11.81
CA ARG A 596 -1.54 -2.28 -12.62
C ARG A 596 -2.58 -2.51 -13.70
N PHE A 597 -3.86 -2.39 -13.37
CA PHE A 597 -4.95 -2.46 -14.34
C PHE A 597 -4.81 -1.38 -15.41
N TRP A 598 -4.63 -0.13 -15.00
CA TRP A 598 -4.52 1.01 -15.92
C TRP A 598 -3.33 0.85 -16.87
N ASN A 599 -2.20 0.42 -16.34
CA ASN A 599 -1.00 0.16 -17.13
C ASN A 599 -1.21 -0.95 -18.15
N LYS A 600 -1.84 -2.05 -17.76
CA LYS A 600 -2.14 -3.16 -18.66
C LYS A 600 -3.09 -2.74 -19.79
N PHE A 601 -4.08 -1.92 -19.46
CA PHE A 601 -4.96 -1.34 -20.47
C PHE A 601 -4.18 -0.47 -21.47
N LEU A 602 -3.34 0.41 -20.98
CA LEU A 602 -2.51 1.28 -21.83
C LEU A 602 -1.50 0.45 -22.65
N PHE A 603 -0.99 -0.61 -22.08
CA PHE A 603 -0.16 -1.57 -22.80
C PHE A 603 -0.91 -2.21 -23.98
N ASP A 604 -2.13 -2.65 -23.76
CA ASP A 604 -2.99 -3.22 -24.81
C ASP A 604 -3.27 -2.20 -25.92
N LYS A 605 -3.35 -0.92 -25.58
CA LYS A 605 -3.58 0.18 -26.55
C LYS A 605 -2.30 0.64 -27.24
N GLY A 606 -1.15 0.06 -26.89
CA GLY A 606 0.14 0.44 -27.48
C GLY A 606 0.70 1.76 -26.98
N VAL A 607 0.20 2.30 -25.89
CA VAL A 607 0.64 3.58 -25.31
C VAL A 607 1.92 3.42 -24.50
N VAL A 608 2.08 2.28 -23.80
CA VAL A 608 3.24 1.97 -22.97
C VAL A 608 3.91 0.68 -23.42
N CYS A 609 5.21 0.57 -23.24
CA CYS A 609 6.00 -0.59 -23.69
C CYS A 609 6.10 -1.70 -22.64
N GLU A 610 5.76 -1.44 -21.38
CA GLU A 610 5.84 -2.41 -20.30
C GLU A 610 4.45 -2.81 -19.78
N ASP A 611 4.27 -4.08 -19.50
CA ASP A 611 3.01 -4.65 -19.00
C ASP A 611 2.79 -4.36 -17.51
N GLU A 612 3.87 -4.22 -16.73
CA GLU A 612 3.81 -3.90 -15.31
C GLU A 612 4.41 -2.51 -15.03
N PRO A 613 3.75 -1.71 -14.18
CA PRO A 613 4.20 -0.33 -13.92
C PRO A 613 5.39 -0.24 -12.97
N PHE A 614 5.53 -1.18 -12.01
CA PHE A 614 6.49 -1.09 -10.92
C PHE A 614 7.27 -2.40 -10.78
N LYS A 615 8.59 -2.34 -10.99
CA LYS A 615 9.46 -3.52 -10.88
C LYS A 615 9.64 -3.97 -9.45
N LYS A 616 10.19 -3.10 -8.61
CA LYS A 616 10.44 -3.37 -7.20
C LYS A 616 9.63 -2.44 -6.35
N LEU A 617 9.00 -2.99 -5.32
CA LEU A 617 8.22 -2.22 -4.37
C LEU A 617 8.66 -2.53 -2.95
N ILE A 618 8.88 -1.46 -2.17
CA ILE A 618 9.21 -1.54 -0.76
C ILE A 618 8.17 -0.75 0.01
N ASN A 619 7.60 -1.40 1.03
CA ASN A 619 6.70 -0.75 1.97
C ASN A 619 7.49 -0.33 3.20
N GLN A 620 7.51 0.98 3.48
CA GLN A 620 8.06 1.46 4.74
C GLN A 620 7.08 1.22 5.89
N GLY A 621 7.63 1.00 7.09
CA GLY A 621 6.85 0.99 8.31
C GLY A 621 6.41 2.40 8.70
N MET A 622 5.57 2.51 9.70
CA MET A 622 5.13 3.80 10.23
C MET A 622 6.04 4.28 11.36
N ILE A 623 6.32 5.57 11.41
CA ILE A 623 6.83 6.20 12.62
C ILE A 623 5.64 6.47 13.51
N GLN A 624 5.64 5.85 14.69
CA GLN A 624 4.61 5.98 15.69
C GLN A 624 4.91 7.17 16.60
N GLY A 625 3.87 7.76 17.16
CA GLY A 625 4.00 8.79 18.15
C GLY A 625 4.24 8.20 19.55
N ARG A 626 4.95 8.92 20.37
CA ARG A 626 5.06 8.63 21.79
C ARG A 626 4.17 9.63 22.53
N SER A 627 2.93 9.23 22.81
CA SER A 627 1.95 10.06 23.50
C SER A 627 2.31 10.24 24.97
N ASN A 628 2.01 11.41 25.52
CA ASN A 628 2.11 11.66 26.94
C ASN A 628 0.72 11.83 27.54
N PHE A 629 0.60 11.48 28.81
CA PHE A 629 -0.66 11.55 29.55
C PHE A 629 -0.50 12.32 30.86
N VAL A 630 -1.51 13.14 31.18
CA VAL A 630 -1.72 13.67 32.51
C VAL A 630 -2.92 12.95 33.14
N TYR A 631 -2.96 12.83 34.43
CA TYR A 631 -3.96 12.03 35.15
C TYR A 631 -4.88 12.95 35.97
N ARG A 632 -6.10 13.11 35.46
CA ARG A 632 -7.13 13.89 36.14
C ARG A 632 -7.79 13.06 37.24
N ILE A 633 -7.89 13.57 38.46
CA ILE A 633 -8.71 12.98 39.52
C ILE A 633 -10.18 13.12 39.11
N LYS A 634 -10.94 12.03 39.17
CA LYS A 634 -12.35 12.01 38.78
C LYS A 634 -13.15 13.14 39.39
N ASP A 635 -13.97 13.80 38.56
CA ASP A 635 -14.85 14.90 38.93
C ASP A 635 -14.13 16.13 39.50
N THR A 636 -12.85 16.31 39.23
CA THR A 636 -12.07 17.47 39.68
C THR A 636 -11.27 18.11 38.53
N ASN A 637 -10.65 19.27 38.78
CA ASN A 637 -9.66 19.87 37.90
C ASN A 637 -8.25 19.76 38.51
N THR A 638 -7.99 18.65 39.19
CA THR A 638 -6.71 18.34 39.84
C THR A 638 -6.02 17.21 39.09
N PHE A 639 -4.76 17.38 38.78
CA PHE A 639 -3.93 16.45 38.04
C PHE A 639 -2.83 15.86 38.91
N VAL A 640 -2.70 14.53 38.89
CA VAL A 640 -1.74 13.80 39.75
C VAL A 640 -0.60 13.32 38.90
N SER A 641 0.64 13.52 39.37
CA SER A 641 1.84 13.01 38.73
C SER A 641 1.84 11.47 38.68
N LEU A 642 2.47 10.88 37.64
CA LEU A 642 2.48 9.45 37.34
C LEU A 642 2.74 8.55 38.57
N ASN A 643 3.74 8.87 39.37
CA ASN A 643 4.15 8.02 40.48
C ASN A 643 3.28 8.21 41.74
N LYS A 644 2.38 9.16 41.75
CA LYS A 644 1.45 9.44 42.84
C LYS A 644 0.00 9.02 42.52
N LYS A 645 -0.28 8.55 41.29
CA LYS A 645 -1.65 8.29 40.80
C LYS A 645 -2.35 7.10 41.47
N LYS A 646 -1.60 6.12 41.97
CA LYS A 646 -2.15 4.90 42.57
C LYS A 646 -3.09 5.11 43.75
N ASP A 647 -2.98 6.24 44.45
CA ASP A 647 -3.79 6.58 45.59
C ASP A 647 -5.10 7.32 45.21
N TYR A 648 -5.34 7.52 43.90
CA TYR A 648 -6.46 8.32 43.41
C TYR A 648 -7.18 7.59 42.27
N ASP A 649 -8.47 7.85 42.10
CA ASP A 649 -9.25 7.42 40.95
C ASP A 649 -9.03 8.46 39.85
N THR A 650 -8.21 8.08 38.84
CA THR A 650 -7.77 8.99 37.80
C THR A 650 -8.20 8.53 36.41
N THR A 651 -8.37 9.52 35.51
CA THR A 651 -8.59 9.32 34.08
C THR A 651 -7.38 9.84 33.32
N PRO A 652 -6.73 9.05 32.46
CA PRO A 652 -5.64 9.55 31.64
C PRO A 652 -6.18 10.47 30.55
N ILE A 653 -5.51 11.59 30.34
CA ILE A 653 -5.83 12.56 29.29
C ILE A 653 -4.57 12.81 28.47
N HIS A 654 -4.68 12.71 27.15
CA HIS A 654 -3.59 13.05 26.26
C HIS A 654 -3.18 14.51 26.44
N VAL A 655 -1.90 14.76 26.52
CA VAL A 655 -1.32 16.10 26.58
C VAL A 655 -0.40 16.33 25.39
N ASP A 656 -0.36 17.56 24.91
CA ASP A 656 0.52 17.92 23.78
C ASP A 656 1.98 17.62 24.13
N VAL A 657 2.62 16.75 23.36
CA VAL A 657 4.02 16.35 23.58
C VAL A 657 5.00 17.52 23.48
N ASN A 658 4.61 18.63 22.84
CA ASN A 658 5.43 19.84 22.72
C ASN A 658 5.56 20.64 24.01
N ILE A 659 4.71 20.37 25.00
CA ILE A 659 4.80 20.99 26.34
C ILE A 659 5.32 20.00 27.40
N VAL A 660 5.89 18.89 26.95
CA VAL A 660 6.49 17.86 27.78
C VAL A 660 7.95 17.66 27.37
N SER A 661 8.85 17.61 28.33
CA SER A 661 10.28 17.34 28.06
C SER A 661 10.76 16.23 28.99
N ASN A 662 11.27 15.13 28.41
CA ASN A 662 11.69 13.94 29.18
C ASN A 662 10.62 13.47 30.17
N ASP A 663 9.36 13.43 29.71
CA ASP A 663 8.18 13.07 30.49
C ASP A 663 7.84 14.04 31.64
N VAL A 664 8.50 15.18 31.70
CA VAL A 664 8.19 16.23 32.68
C VAL A 664 7.34 17.31 32.03
N LEU A 665 6.15 17.55 32.61
CA LEU A 665 5.20 18.55 32.11
C LEU A 665 5.67 19.98 32.43
N ASP A 666 5.59 20.86 31.42
CA ASP A 666 5.62 22.32 31.63
C ASP A 666 4.23 22.76 32.12
N ILE A 667 4.10 22.95 33.42
CA ILE A 667 2.81 23.26 34.09
C ILE A 667 2.20 24.55 33.59
N GLU A 668 3.01 25.59 33.41
CA GLU A 668 2.50 26.89 32.93
C GLU A 668 2.02 26.79 31.48
N ALA A 669 2.74 26.09 30.62
CA ALA A 669 2.33 25.83 29.25
C ALA A 669 1.02 25.03 29.22
N PHE A 670 0.87 24.03 30.10
CA PHE A 670 -0.35 23.23 30.22
C PHE A 670 -1.56 24.08 30.63
N LYS A 671 -1.41 24.98 31.61
CA LYS A 671 -2.48 25.89 32.02
C LYS A 671 -2.94 26.83 30.91
N ASN A 672 -2.00 27.22 30.02
CA ASN A 672 -2.27 28.09 28.88
C ASN A 672 -2.68 27.33 27.61
N TRP A 673 -2.55 26.02 27.61
CA TRP A 673 -2.86 25.19 26.46
C TRP A 673 -4.36 25.14 26.12
N ARG A 674 -5.19 25.03 27.16
CA ARG A 674 -6.65 25.07 27.03
C ARG A 674 -7.28 25.92 28.17
N PRO A 675 -8.38 26.64 27.86
CA PRO A 675 -9.03 27.47 28.86
C PRO A 675 -9.46 26.72 30.12
N GLU A 676 -9.93 25.46 30.00
CA GLU A 676 -10.37 24.63 31.09
C GLU A 676 -9.26 24.24 32.08
N PHE A 677 -8.02 24.36 31.69
CA PHE A 677 -6.85 24.00 32.50
C PHE A 677 -6.22 25.23 33.19
N GLY A 678 -6.74 26.41 32.93
CA GLY A 678 -6.23 27.66 33.56
C GLY A 678 -6.27 27.69 35.07
N SER A 679 -7.22 27.00 35.67
CA SER A 679 -7.40 26.89 37.14
C SER A 679 -6.97 25.51 37.68
N ALA A 680 -6.27 24.72 36.89
CA ALA A 680 -5.86 23.38 37.29
C ALA A 680 -4.91 23.37 38.48
N GLU A 681 -5.09 22.40 39.37
CA GLU A 681 -4.20 22.13 40.49
C GLU A 681 -3.42 20.86 40.24
N PHE A 682 -2.22 20.70 40.82
CA PHE A 682 -1.31 19.63 40.57
C PHE A 682 -0.82 18.97 41.85
N ILE A 683 -0.81 17.64 41.85
CA ILE A 683 -0.13 16.83 42.86
C ILE A 683 1.16 16.38 42.27
N LEU A 684 2.27 16.94 42.74
CA LEU A 684 3.60 16.77 42.16
C LEU A 684 4.35 15.60 42.79
N GLU A 685 5.41 15.15 42.13
CA GLU A 685 6.40 14.26 42.70
C GLU A 685 7.13 14.96 43.88
N ASP A 686 7.83 14.17 44.69
CA ASP A 686 8.56 14.69 45.88
C ASP A 686 9.62 15.74 45.52
N ASP A 687 10.16 15.71 44.28
CA ASP A 687 11.11 16.69 43.78
C ASP A 687 10.49 17.93 43.13
N GLY A 688 9.17 18.05 43.19
CA GLY A 688 8.45 19.19 42.64
C GLY A 688 8.12 19.14 41.16
N ARG A 689 8.41 18.04 40.47
CA ARG A 689 8.10 17.85 39.05
C ARG A 689 6.76 17.16 38.88
N TYR A 690 6.08 17.45 37.77
CA TYR A 690 4.97 16.66 37.29
C TYR A 690 5.45 15.68 36.21
N VAL A 691 5.41 14.40 36.48
CA VAL A 691 5.83 13.35 35.57
C VAL A 691 4.61 12.79 34.84
N CYS A 692 4.63 12.83 33.52
CA CYS A 692 3.58 12.30 32.64
C CYS A 692 3.77 10.79 32.40
N GLY A 693 2.66 10.11 32.18
CA GLY A 693 2.68 8.77 31.60
C GLY A 693 2.97 8.83 30.10
N TRP A 694 3.24 7.69 29.50
CA TRP A 694 3.49 7.61 28.05
C TRP A 694 3.03 6.27 27.47
N ALA A 695 2.72 6.30 26.17
CA ALA A 695 2.41 5.10 25.38
C ALA A 695 2.77 5.34 23.93
N VAL A 696 3.13 4.26 23.25
CA VAL A 696 3.37 4.30 21.80
C VAL A 696 2.04 4.13 21.09
N GLU A 697 1.68 5.11 20.28
CA GLU A 697 0.43 5.15 19.53
C GLU A 697 0.66 5.67 18.11
N LYS A 698 -0.34 5.55 17.25
CA LYS A 698 -0.30 6.19 15.93
C LYS A 698 -0.05 7.69 16.09
N MET A 699 0.87 8.24 15.30
CA MET A 699 1.12 9.69 15.27
C MET A 699 -0.05 10.39 14.58
N SER A 700 -0.79 11.19 15.32
CA SER A 700 -1.94 11.94 14.84
C SER A 700 -2.25 13.16 15.69
N LYS A 701 -2.95 14.14 15.12
CA LYS A 701 -3.39 15.35 15.84
C LYS A 701 -4.30 15.02 17.04
N SER A 702 -5.16 14.03 16.89
CA SER A 702 -6.11 13.65 17.94
C SER A 702 -5.43 13.04 19.17
N MET A 703 -4.21 12.52 19.01
CA MET A 703 -3.40 11.96 20.09
C MET A 703 -2.42 12.97 20.68
N PHE A 704 -2.36 14.19 20.14
CA PHE A 704 -1.44 15.26 20.56
C PHE A 704 0.03 14.84 20.61
N ASN A 705 0.41 13.90 19.77
CA ASN A 705 1.76 13.30 19.72
C ASN A 705 2.53 13.61 18.43
N VAL A 706 2.03 14.57 17.64
CA VAL A 706 2.67 14.97 16.38
C VAL A 706 3.94 15.74 16.65
N VAL A 707 5.01 15.36 15.98
CA VAL A 707 6.28 16.09 15.94
C VAL A 707 6.42 16.71 14.55
N ASN A 708 6.63 18.01 14.49
CA ASN A 708 6.76 18.76 13.25
C ASN A 708 8.20 18.68 12.74
N PRO A 709 8.43 18.28 11.48
CA PRO A 709 9.78 18.24 10.93
C PRO A 709 10.46 19.62 10.89
N ASP A 710 9.69 20.71 10.78
CA ASP A 710 10.26 22.07 10.80
C ASP A 710 11.00 22.36 12.10
N ASP A 711 10.45 21.93 13.23
CA ASP A 711 11.06 22.14 14.55
C ASP A 711 12.38 21.37 14.67
N ILE A 712 12.42 20.18 14.15
CA ILE A 712 13.61 19.33 14.14
C ILE A 712 14.69 19.93 13.23
N VAL A 713 14.31 20.36 12.05
CA VAL A 713 15.24 21.01 11.09
C VAL A 713 15.80 22.31 11.67
N GLU A 714 14.96 23.12 12.31
CA GLU A 714 15.40 24.38 12.93
C GLU A 714 16.40 24.13 14.06
N LYS A 715 16.16 23.12 14.89
CA LYS A 715 16.99 22.81 16.05
C LYS A 715 18.26 22.02 15.73
N TYR A 716 18.16 21.05 14.80
CA TYR A 716 19.24 20.08 14.54
C TYR A 716 19.76 20.09 13.11
N GLY A 717 18.99 20.61 12.16
CA GLY A 717 19.30 20.58 10.73
C GLY A 717 18.63 19.41 10.00
N ALA A 718 18.55 19.54 8.67
CA ALA A 718 17.94 18.55 7.79
C ALA A 718 18.77 17.26 7.72
N ASP A 719 20.09 17.36 7.67
CA ASP A 719 20.98 16.20 7.61
C ASP A 719 20.82 15.33 8.86
N THR A 720 20.68 15.96 10.02
CA THR A 720 20.43 15.24 11.28
C THR A 720 19.09 14.54 11.26
N LEU A 721 18.03 15.21 10.80
CA LEU A 721 16.71 14.61 10.64
C LEU A 721 16.76 13.38 9.72
N ARG A 722 17.38 13.52 8.55
CA ARG A 722 17.51 12.43 7.56
C ARG A 722 18.23 11.22 8.15
N LEU A 723 19.34 11.44 8.79
CA LEU A 723 20.13 10.37 9.43
C LEU A 723 19.37 9.72 10.58
N TYR A 724 18.69 10.52 11.40
CA TYR A 724 17.97 9.99 12.56
C TYR A 724 16.78 9.13 12.16
N GLU A 725 16.01 9.53 11.15
CA GLU A 725 14.89 8.71 10.68
C GLU A 725 15.35 7.35 10.15
N MET A 726 16.51 7.30 9.50
CA MET A 726 17.10 6.04 9.05
C MET A 726 17.72 5.23 10.19
N PHE A 727 18.18 5.89 11.25
CA PHE A 727 18.79 5.26 12.41
C PHE A 727 17.79 4.55 13.32
N LEU A 728 16.54 4.99 13.34
CA LEU A 728 15.48 4.47 14.23
C LEU A 728 15.23 2.96 14.13
N GLY A 729 15.50 2.37 13.00
CA GLY A 729 15.33 0.92 12.79
C GLY A 729 15.20 0.55 11.31
N PRO A 730 14.97 -0.75 11.03
CA PRO A 730 14.75 -1.20 9.66
C PRO A 730 13.57 -0.46 9.00
N ILE A 731 13.71 -0.15 7.71
CA ILE A 731 12.75 0.69 6.99
C ILE A 731 11.33 0.12 6.96
N GLU A 732 11.22 -1.21 6.91
CA GLU A 732 9.95 -1.93 6.78
C GLU A 732 9.20 -2.08 8.12
N GLN A 733 9.87 -1.82 9.23
CA GLN A 733 9.30 -1.94 10.57
C GLN A 733 8.76 -0.63 11.09
N SER A 734 7.61 -0.70 11.75
CA SER A 734 7.09 0.43 12.50
C SER A 734 7.93 0.66 13.75
N LYS A 735 8.14 1.92 14.13
CA LYS A 735 9.03 2.32 15.21
C LYS A 735 8.55 3.62 15.85
N PRO A 736 8.74 3.77 17.17
CA PRO A 736 8.36 5.00 17.86
C PRO A 736 9.38 6.11 17.58
N TRP A 737 8.88 7.34 17.48
CA TRP A 737 9.72 8.53 17.47
C TRP A 737 10.13 8.89 18.89
N ASP A 738 11.44 9.08 19.10
CA ASP A 738 12.00 9.57 20.36
C ASP A 738 12.93 10.75 20.09
N THR A 739 12.47 11.95 20.34
CA THR A 739 13.25 13.18 20.11
C THR A 739 14.56 13.20 20.90
N ASN A 740 14.63 12.51 22.04
CA ASN A 740 15.84 12.49 22.89
C ASN A 740 17.03 11.79 22.24
N GLY A 741 16.76 10.84 21.34
CA GLY A 741 17.82 10.08 20.65
C GLY A 741 18.55 10.85 19.55
N ILE A 742 17.99 11.95 19.09
CA ILE A 742 18.53 12.71 17.96
C ILE A 742 19.86 13.40 18.24
N ASP A 743 20.14 13.73 19.49
CA ASP A 743 21.40 14.37 19.89
C ASP A 743 22.65 13.54 19.53
N GLY A 744 22.54 12.21 19.60
CA GLY A 744 23.63 11.31 19.24
C GLY A 744 24.01 11.40 17.77
N VAL A 745 23.03 11.53 16.90
CA VAL A 745 23.23 11.71 15.46
C VAL A 745 23.81 13.10 15.16
N HIS A 746 23.30 14.11 15.82
CA HIS A 746 23.82 15.47 15.66
C HIS A 746 25.29 15.58 16.08
N ARG A 747 25.67 14.95 17.21
CA ARG A 747 27.05 14.88 17.66
C ARG A 747 27.95 14.12 16.67
N PHE A 748 27.44 13.09 16.01
CA PHE A 748 28.16 12.40 14.94
C PHE A 748 28.56 13.36 13.82
N LEU A 749 27.64 14.22 13.36
CA LEU A 749 27.94 15.20 12.32
C LEU A 749 29.02 16.21 12.78
N LYS A 750 28.99 16.62 14.06
CA LYS A 750 30.03 17.47 14.63
C LYS A 750 31.38 16.77 14.67
N LYS A 751 31.43 15.49 15.01
CA LYS A 751 32.66 14.69 14.98
C LYS A 751 33.21 14.56 13.56
N LEU A 752 32.33 14.32 12.59
CA LEU A 752 32.72 14.30 11.18
C LEU A 752 33.33 15.64 10.76
N TRP A 753 32.68 16.76 11.10
CA TRP A 753 33.18 18.10 10.82
C TRP A 753 34.58 18.32 11.41
N ASN A 754 34.84 17.85 12.61
CA ASN A 754 36.11 17.97 13.29
C ASN A 754 37.24 17.13 12.67
N LEU A 755 36.97 16.24 11.75
CA LEU A 755 37.99 15.58 10.92
C LEU A 755 38.57 16.52 9.86
N PHE A 756 37.80 17.56 9.49
CA PHE A 756 38.19 18.55 8.48
C PHE A 756 38.65 19.87 9.07
N TYR A 757 38.10 20.24 10.23
CA TYR A 757 38.38 21.51 10.89
C TYR A 757 38.78 21.34 12.35
N GLN A 758 39.75 22.11 12.80
CA GLN A 758 40.09 22.34 14.19
C GLN A 758 39.84 23.82 14.50
N GLY A 759 38.72 24.15 15.17
CA GLY A 759 38.27 25.52 15.23
C GLY A 759 37.96 26.05 13.84
N ASP A 760 38.61 27.17 13.48
CA ASP A 760 38.47 27.77 12.14
C ASP A 760 39.51 27.27 11.13
N ASN A 761 40.42 26.40 11.55
CA ASN A 761 41.55 25.93 10.75
C ASN A 761 41.20 24.68 9.95
N TRP A 762 41.41 24.72 8.64
CA TRP A 762 41.36 23.57 7.79
C TRP A 762 42.57 22.68 8.05
N ILE A 763 42.36 21.43 8.43
CA ILE A 763 43.40 20.50 8.88
C ILE A 763 43.60 19.31 7.95
N VAL A 764 42.95 19.27 6.82
CA VAL A 764 43.06 18.17 5.83
C VAL A 764 44.47 18.16 5.20
N THR A 765 45.05 16.96 5.10
CA THR A 765 46.41 16.73 4.60
C THR A 765 46.41 15.86 3.33
N ASP A 766 47.48 16.00 2.52
CA ASP A 766 47.69 15.21 1.30
C ASP A 766 48.67 14.03 1.48
N GLN A 767 48.90 13.60 2.67
CA GLN A 767 49.81 12.48 2.94
C GLN A 767 49.27 11.15 2.42
N GLU A 768 50.15 10.18 2.17
CA GLU A 768 49.73 8.85 1.80
C GLU A 768 49.00 8.19 2.99
N PRO A 769 47.84 7.54 2.73
CA PRO A 769 47.10 6.87 3.80
C PRO A 769 47.85 5.73 4.44
N THR A 770 47.67 5.58 5.75
CA THR A 770 48.19 4.43 6.47
C THR A 770 47.34 3.19 6.21
N LYS A 771 47.86 2.04 6.53
CA LYS A 771 47.13 0.78 6.36
C LYS A 771 45.86 0.72 7.21
N GLU A 772 45.90 1.24 8.45
CA GLU A 772 44.76 1.31 9.36
C GLU A 772 43.68 2.25 8.84
N GLU A 773 44.08 3.38 8.28
CA GLU A 773 43.13 4.33 7.64
C GLU A 773 42.40 3.68 6.44
N LEU A 774 43.15 3.00 5.58
CA LEU A 774 42.61 2.28 4.43
C LEU A 774 41.68 1.16 4.84
N LYS A 775 42.02 0.44 5.90
CA LYS A 775 41.18 -0.65 6.43
C LYS A 775 39.83 -0.12 6.92
N SER A 776 39.86 0.95 7.72
CA SER A 776 38.65 1.60 8.21
C SER A 776 37.76 2.07 7.05
N LEU A 777 38.33 2.73 6.05
CA LEU A 777 37.63 3.21 4.85
C LEU A 777 37.03 2.05 4.06
N HIS A 778 37.78 1.01 3.73
CA HIS A 778 37.30 -0.08 2.88
C HIS A 778 36.27 -0.96 3.58
N LYS A 779 36.34 -1.11 4.90
CA LYS A 779 35.22 -1.69 5.69
C LYS A 779 33.94 -0.88 5.50
N LEU A 780 34.04 0.44 5.57
CA LEU A 780 32.91 1.33 5.38
C LEU A 780 32.35 1.21 3.95
N ILE A 781 33.22 1.25 2.94
CA ILE A 781 32.78 1.15 1.54
C ILE A 781 32.01 -0.15 1.31
N LYS A 782 32.54 -1.27 1.77
CA LYS A 782 31.91 -2.59 1.63
C LYS A 782 30.55 -2.61 2.33
N LYS A 783 30.49 -2.14 3.58
CA LYS A 783 29.29 -2.14 4.39
C LYS A 783 28.20 -1.26 3.78
N ILE A 784 28.51 -0.02 3.43
CA ILE A 784 27.53 0.93 2.88
C ILE A 784 27.06 0.49 1.50
N SER A 785 27.95 -0.03 0.65
CA SER A 785 27.57 -0.53 -0.67
C SER A 785 26.56 -1.66 -0.58
N TRP A 786 26.77 -2.60 0.35
CA TRP A 786 25.81 -3.67 0.58
C TRP A 786 24.51 -3.17 1.22
N ASP A 787 24.63 -2.32 2.25
CA ASP A 787 23.47 -1.81 2.99
C ASP A 787 22.51 -1.02 2.12
N VAL A 788 23.03 -0.15 1.25
CA VAL A 788 22.18 0.66 0.37
C VAL A 788 21.45 -0.22 -0.63
N GLU A 789 22.12 -1.19 -1.24
CA GLU A 789 21.48 -2.15 -2.16
C GLU A 789 20.40 -3.00 -1.47
N ASN A 790 20.52 -3.24 -0.17
CA ASN A 790 19.59 -4.06 0.60
C ASN A 790 18.70 -3.24 1.55
N PHE A 791 18.70 -1.92 1.42
CA PHE A 791 17.88 -0.99 2.22
C PHE A 791 18.11 -1.13 3.73
N SER A 792 19.31 -1.51 4.14
CA SER A 792 19.72 -1.63 5.55
C SER A 792 20.33 -0.31 6.05
N TYR A 793 19.54 0.76 6.00
CA TYR A 793 20.05 2.10 6.30
C TYR A 793 20.38 2.33 7.77
N ASN A 794 19.68 1.69 8.69
CA ASN A 794 19.95 1.80 10.11
C ASN A 794 21.36 1.29 10.45
N THR A 795 21.80 0.20 9.85
CA THR A 795 23.15 -0.32 10.03
C THR A 795 24.22 0.54 9.35
N SER A 796 23.83 1.23 8.27
CA SER A 796 24.70 2.20 7.58
C SER A 796 25.07 3.36 8.49
N ILE A 797 24.12 3.91 9.22
CA ILE A 797 24.39 5.03 10.15
C ILE A 797 25.38 4.60 11.24
N SER A 798 25.20 3.41 11.80
CA SER A 798 26.13 2.84 12.78
C SER A 798 27.53 2.64 12.18
N ALA A 799 27.63 2.18 10.94
CA ALA A 799 28.90 2.00 10.25
C ALA A 799 29.64 3.33 10.04
N PHE A 800 28.94 4.39 9.69
CA PHE A 800 29.52 5.73 9.60
C PHE A 800 30.04 6.22 10.94
N MET A 801 29.29 6.01 12.00
CA MET A 801 29.72 6.39 13.36
C MET A 801 31.00 5.65 13.77
N ILE A 802 31.07 4.36 13.51
CA ILE A 802 32.24 3.52 13.78
C ILE A 802 33.46 4.04 13.01
N CYS A 803 33.33 4.28 11.71
CA CYS A 803 34.41 4.78 10.86
C CYS A 803 34.92 6.14 11.33
N VAL A 804 34.04 7.07 11.63
CA VAL A 804 34.43 8.41 12.11
C VAL A 804 35.16 8.30 13.48
N ASN A 805 34.71 7.44 14.36
CA ASN A 805 35.39 7.20 15.63
C ASN A 805 36.79 6.59 15.44
N GLU A 806 36.92 5.63 14.52
CA GLU A 806 38.22 5.02 14.18
C GLU A 806 39.18 6.05 13.60
N LEU A 807 38.74 6.86 12.64
CA LEU A 807 39.54 7.91 12.02
C LEU A 807 39.93 8.99 13.03
N THR A 808 39.04 9.33 13.96
CA THR A 808 39.34 10.27 15.06
C THR A 808 40.44 9.71 15.97
N SER A 809 40.36 8.43 16.34
CA SER A 809 41.38 7.74 17.15
C SER A 809 42.73 7.68 16.44
N LEU A 810 42.71 7.47 15.14
CA LEU A 810 43.93 7.45 14.31
C LEU A 810 44.46 8.88 14.01
N LYS A 811 43.72 9.92 14.42
CA LYS A 811 44.05 11.33 14.10
C LYS A 811 44.20 11.52 12.60
N SER A 812 43.35 10.85 11.83
CA SER A 812 43.36 10.88 10.37
C SER A 812 42.69 12.15 9.85
N HIS A 813 43.44 12.88 9.03
CA HIS A 813 42.93 14.06 8.29
C HIS A 813 43.29 13.93 6.81
N ASN A 814 43.44 12.71 6.35
CA ASN A 814 43.91 12.39 5.00
C ASN A 814 42.82 12.66 3.97
N LYS A 815 43.12 13.48 2.98
CA LYS A 815 42.22 13.86 1.90
C LYS A 815 41.68 12.64 1.13
N GLN A 816 42.53 11.68 0.78
CA GLN A 816 42.13 10.50 0.01
C GLN A 816 41.12 9.63 0.75
N ILE A 817 41.22 9.58 2.08
CA ILE A 817 40.29 8.86 2.92
C ILE A 817 38.99 9.65 3.08
N LEU A 818 39.08 10.91 3.46
CA LEU A 818 37.96 11.76 3.80
C LEU A 818 37.05 12.05 2.60
N GLU A 819 37.62 12.25 1.40
CA GLU A 819 36.78 12.47 0.20
C GLU A 819 35.89 11.28 -0.12
N LYS A 820 36.34 10.06 0.09
CA LYS A 820 35.56 8.85 -0.14
C LYS A 820 34.49 8.65 0.94
N VAL A 821 34.81 8.97 2.20
CA VAL A 821 33.83 9.00 3.28
C VAL A 821 32.69 9.98 2.95
N ILE A 822 33.00 11.15 2.42
CA ILE A 822 32.02 12.17 2.02
C ILE A 822 31.15 11.69 0.88
N ILE A 823 31.72 11.03 -0.12
CA ILE A 823 30.93 10.45 -1.22
C ILE A 823 29.93 9.41 -0.70
N LEU A 824 30.38 8.52 0.19
CA LEU A 824 29.52 7.49 0.79
C LEU A 824 28.39 8.10 1.65
N LEU A 825 28.68 9.19 2.34
CA LEU A 825 27.72 9.88 3.21
C LEU A 825 26.76 10.76 2.43
N ALA A 826 27.13 11.24 1.25
CA ALA A 826 26.33 12.20 0.49
C ALA A 826 24.86 11.79 0.29
N PRO A 827 24.51 10.52 -0.01
CA PRO A 827 23.11 10.12 -0.10
C PRO A 827 22.33 10.32 1.21
N PHE A 828 22.97 10.13 2.35
CA PHE A 828 22.35 10.22 3.68
C PHE A 828 22.29 11.65 4.21
N ALA A 829 23.38 12.39 4.08
CA ALA A 829 23.53 13.76 4.58
C ALA A 829 24.09 14.68 3.48
N PRO A 830 23.26 15.04 2.49
CA PRO A 830 23.75 15.71 1.29
C PRO A 830 24.31 17.12 1.51
N HIS A 831 23.81 17.86 2.50
CA HIS A 831 24.21 19.25 2.71
C HIS A 831 25.65 19.37 3.24
N ILE A 832 25.93 18.68 4.33
CA ILE A 832 27.31 18.67 4.89
C ILE A 832 28.31 18.05 3.92
N SER A 833 27.86 17.01 3.19
CA SER A 833 28.69 16.35 2.20
C SER A 833 29.05 17.27 1.04
N GLU A 834 28.09 18.05 0.54
CA GLU A 834 28.35 19.03 -0.52
C GLU A 834 29.29 20.14 -0.05
N GLU A 835 29.09 20.65 1.17
CA GLU A 835 29.98 21.66 1.76
C GLU A 835 31.43 21.18 1.83
N LEU A 836 31.62 20.01 2.43
CA LEU A 836 32.96 19.46 2.62
C LEU A 836 33.62 19.04 1.29
N TRP A 837 32.82 18.57 0.32
CA TRP A 837 33.29 18.25 -1.02
C TRP A 837 33.91 19.47 -1.72
N HIS A 838 33.22 20.60 -1.69
CA HIS A 838 33.72 21.86 -2.28
C HIS A 838 34.92 22.43 -1.51
N GLU A 839 34.93 22.29 -0.19
CA GLU A 839 36.07 22.70 0.63
C GLU A 839 37.32 21.82 0.39
N LEU A 840 37.15 20.59 -0.07
CA LEU A 840 38.26 19.75 -0.57
C LEU A 840 38.87 20.21 -1.88
N GLY A 841 38.27 21.21 -2.56
CA GLY A 841 38.75 21.79 -3.78
C GLY A 841 38.06 21.36 -5.05
N TYR A 842 36.97 20.66 -4.96
CA TYR A 842 36.17 20.24 -6.12
C TYR A 842 35.15 21.31 -6.50
N ASP A 843 35.03 21.60 -7.80
CA ASP A 843 34.07 22.58 -8.33
C ASP A 843 32.73 21.95 -8.74
N SER A 844 32.72 20.65 -9.02
CA SER A 844 31.53 19.91 -9.37
C SER A 844 30.73 19.53 -8.14
N THR A 845 29.44 19.18 -8.33
CA THR A 845 28.61 18.67 -7.24
C THR A 845 29.06 17.28 -6.80
N VAL A 846 28.97 17.01 -5.51
CA VAL A 846 29.22 15.66 -4.95
C VAL A 846 28.24 14.62 -5.52
N CYS A 847 27.08 15.05 -5.98
CA CYS A 847 26.08 14.17 -6.60
C CYS A 847 26.59 13.43 -7.85
N ASP A 848 27.59 14.01 -8.54
CA ASP A 848 28.19 13.44 -9.75
C ASP A 848 29.58 12.83 -9.52
N ALA A 849 29.99 12.70 -8.27
CA ALA A 849 31.18 11.97 -7.91
C ALA A 849 31.01 10.48 -8.26
N ARG A 850 32.07 9.75 -8.24
CA ARG A 850 32.03 8.31 -8.50
C ARG A 850 31.95 7.54 -7.20
N TRP A 851 30.99 6.59 -7.09
CA TRP A 851 30.88 5.71 -5.93
C TRP A 851 32.18 4.91 -5.75
N PRO A 852 32.83 4.95 -4.59
CA PRO A 852 34.08 4.24 -4.37
C PRO A 852 33.88 2.73 -4.34
N GLU A 853 34.92 2.03 -4.79
CA GLU A 853 34.99 0.57 -4.78
C GLU A 853 35.88 0.10 -3.62
N TRP A 854 35.47 -0.96 -2.96
CA TRP A 854 36.28 -1.56 -1.91
C TRP A 854 37.23 -2.62 -2.48
N LYS A 855 38.38 -2.79 -1.83
CA LYS A 855 39.41 -3.76 -2.20
C LYS A 855 39.67 -4.70 -1.06
N GLU A 856 39.64 -6.01 -1.33
CA GLU A 856 39.85 -7.07 -0.34
C GLU A 856 41.23 -6.99 0.32
N GLU A 857 42.24 -6.54 -0.41
CA GLU A 857 43.61 -6.40 0.11
C GLU A 857 43.70 -5.48 1.33
N TYR A 858 42.84 -4.45 1.40
CA TYR A 858 42.84 -3.51 2.55
C TYR A 858 41.97 -4.01 3.71
N LEU A 859 41.17 -5.05 3.48
CA LEU A 859 40.34 -5.69 4.53
C LEU A 859 41.06 -6.80 5.28
N LYS A 860 42.17 -7.30 4.76
CA LYS A 860 42.92 -8.37 5.38
C LYS A 860 43.46 -7.92 6.73
N GLU A 861 43.20 -8.70 7.73
CA GLU A 861 43.76 -8.48 9.04
C GLU A 861 45.19 -9.01 9.07
N ASP A 862 46.13 -8.24 9.58
CA ASP A 862 47.50 -8.70 9.78
C ASP A 862 47.58 -9.67 10.94
N VAL A 863 46.67 -9.54 11.89
CA VAL A 863 46.66 -10.31 13.13
C VAL A 863 45.24 -10.79 13.39
N VAL A 864 45.10 -12.04 13.76
CA VAL A 864 43.84 -12.67 14.16
C VAL A 864 43.90 -13.00 15.64
N THR A 865 42.86 -12.67 16.38
CA THR A 865 42.72 -13.03 17.78
C THR A 865 42.10 -14.41 17.91
N TYR A 866 42.87 -15.39 18.38
CA TYR A 866 42.38 -16.74 18.69
C TYR A 866 41.98 -16.84 20.14
N ALA A 867 40.81 -17.39 20.41
CA ALA A 867 40.48 -17.82 21.77
C ALA A 867 41.14 -19.16 22.03
N ILE A 868 41.99 -19.22 23.06
CA ILE A 868 42.71 -20.45 23.42
C ILE A 868 41.90 -21.16 24.50
N SER A 869 41.51 -22.40 24.21
CA SER A 869 40.68 -23.22 25.09
C SER A 869 41.42 -24.49 25.51
N PHE A 870 41.17 -24.96 26.74
CA PHE A 870 41.59 -26.25 27.25
C PHE A 870 40.35 -27.07 27.59
N ASN A 871 40.21 -28.23 26.98
CA ASN A 871 39.05 -29.10 27.12
C ASN A 871 37.72 -28.38 26.95
N GLY A 872 37.66 -27.50 25.93
CA GLY A 872 36.45 -26.75 25.55
C GLY A 872 36.16 -25.49 26.37
N LYS A 873 36.98 -25.16 27.37
CA LYS A 873 36.82 -23.92 28.15
C LYS A 873 37.87 -22.89 27.74
N ALA A 874 37.42 -21.73 27.26
CA ALA A 874 38.30 -20.62 26.92
C ALA A 874 39.07 -20.12 28.13
N ARG A 875 40.37 -19.90 27.96
CA ARG A 875 41.31 -19.54 29.05
C ARG A 875 42.00 -18.19 28.81
N TYR A 876 42.38 -17.90 27.58
CA TYR A 876 42.99 -16.62 27.20
C TYR A 876 42.86 -16.39 25.70
N ASN A 877 43.16 -15.18 25.26
CA ASN A 877 43.22 -14.81 23.86
C ASN A 877 44.67 -14.59 23.42
N LEU A 878 45.00 -15.01 22.21
CA LEU A 878 46.32 -14.85 21.62
C LEU A 878 46.19 -14.24 20.22
N GLU A 879 46.91 -13.15 19.98
CA GLU A 879 47.03 -12.54 18.67
C GLU A 879 48.11 -13.26 17.85
N ILE A 880 47.70 -13.75 16.68
CA ILE A 880 48.57 -14.52 15.78
C ILE A 880 48.51 -13.89 14.40
N PRO A 881 49.63 -13.69 13.67
CA PRO A 881 49.62 -13.20 12.31
C PRO A 881 48.65 -14.01 11.43
N ALA A 882 47.84 -13.32 10.62
CA ALA A 882 46.73 -13.94 9.87
C ALA A 882 47.17 -15.00 8.85
N ASP A 883 48.37 -14.89 8.35
CA ASP A 883 48.96 -15.81 7.36
C ASP A 883 49.75 -16.98 7.98
N THR A 884 49.68 -17.12 9.30
CA THR A 884 50.41 -18.19 10.02
C THR A 884 49.83 -19.56 9.68
N PRO A 885 50.68 -20.54 9.21
CA PRO A 885 50.23 -21.90 8.98
C PRO A 885 49.74 -22.59 10.27
N ARG A 886 48.83 -23.54 10.12
CA ARG A 886 48.25 -24.29 11.25
C ARG A 886 49.32 -24.86 12.21
N GLU A 887 50.36 -25.46 11.67
CA GLU A 887 51.45 -26.06 12.46
C GLU A 887 52.18 -25.01 13.30
N GLU A 888 52.42 -23.83 12.76
CA GLU A 888 53.00 -22.71 13.46
C GLU A 888 52.06 -22.18 14.56
N ILE A 889 50.75 -22.11 14.28
CA ILE A 889 49.73 -21.70 15.26
C ILE A 889 49.79 -22.65 16.47
N GLU A 890 49.82 -23.96 16.23
CA GLU A 890 49.92 -24.99 17.28
C GLU A 890 51.17 -24.80 18.12
N LYS A 891 52.31 -24.55 17.49
CA LYS A 891 53.56 -24.28 18.19
C LYS A 891 53.54 -23.01 19.04
N MET A 892 53.03 -21.92 18.49
CA MET A 892 52.90 -20.65 19.18
C MET A 892 52.01 -20.78 20.41
N VAL A 893 50.88 -21.45 20.28
CA VAL A 893 49.93 -21.69 21.37
C VAL A 893 50.53 -22.57 22.47
N LEU A 894 51.18 -23.66 22.10
CA LEU A 894 51.82 -24.57 23.08
C LEU A 894 52.98 -23.93 23.84
N ASN A 895 53.75 -23.07 23.18
CA ASN A 895 54.88 -22.37 23.77
C ASN A 895 54.50 -21.12 24.54
N HIS A 896 53.23 -20.68 24.45
CA HIS A 896 52.78 -19.50 25.18
C HIS A 896 52.76 -19.76 26.68
N GLU A 897 53.23 -18.81 27.45
CA GLU A 897 53.34 -18.88 28.90
C GLU A 897 52.03 -19.35 29.58
N SER A 898 50.90 -18.81 29.14
CA SER A 898 49.61 -19.19 29.68
C SER A 898 49.26 -20.68 29.41
N SER A 899 49.57 -21.17 28.19
CA SER A 899 49.37 -22.60 27.86
C SER A 899 50.24 -23.53 28.67
N VAL A 900 51.48 -23.13 28.86
CA VAL A 900 52.43 -23.91 29.69
C VAL A 900 51.90 -24.10 31.13
N ARG A 901 51.27 -23.06 31.68
CA ARG A 901 50.66 -23.16 33.03
C ARG A 901 49.47 -24.13 33.04
N TRP A 902 48.63 -24.09 32.00
CA TRP A 902 47.47 -24.97 31.90
C TRP A 902 47.79 -26.42 31.56
N LEU A 903 48.91 -26.67 30.87
CA LEU A 903 49.36 -28.00 30.53
C LEU A 903 49.90 -28.76 31.72
N GLU A 904 50.50 -28.08 32.74
CA GLU A 904 51.08 -28.68 33.96
C GLU A 904 52.00 -29.83 33.61
N GLY A 905 52.81 -29.68 32.56
CA GLY A 905 53.77 -30.72 32.13
C GLY A 905 53.13 -31.91 31.36
N LYS A 906 51.82 -31.87 31.08
CA LYS A 906 51.14 -32.91 30.33
C LYS A 906 51.28 -32.67 28.81
N THR A 907 51.31 -33.76 28.06
CA THR A 907 51.32 -33.70 26.61
C THR A 907 49.85 -33.66 26.09
N PRO A 908 49.50 -32.73 25.18
CA PRO A 908 48.17 -32.70 24.62
C PRO A 908 47.79 -33.96 23.86
N LYS A 909 46.59 -34.48 24.06
CA LYS A 909 46.02 -35.59 23.30
C LYS A 909 45.68 -35.19 21.89
N LYS A 910 45.16 -33.95 21.73
CA LYS A 910 44.74 -33.43 20.46
C LYS A 910 44.73 -31.89 20.52
N ILE A 911 45.05 -31.24 19.40
CA ILE A 911 44.89 -29.79 19.22
C ILE A 911 43.97 -29.58 18.04
N ILE A 912 42.90 -28.86 18.29
CA ILE A 912 41.90 -28.54 17.27
C ILE A 912 42.02 -27.04 16.97
N VAL A 913 42.39 -26.68 15.74
CA VAL A 913 42.49 -25.32 15.26
C VAL A 913 41.31 -25.07 14.36
N VAL A 914 40.41 -24.15 14.75
CA VAL A 914 39.36 -23.59 13.88
C VAL A 914 39.90 -22.28 13.33
N PRO A 915 40.18 -22.19 12.03
CA PRO A 915 40.81 -21.03 11.44
C PRO A 915 40.11 -19.74 11.82
N ASN A 916 40.87 -18.72 12.20
CA ASN A 916 40.44 -17.38 12.57
C ASN A 916 39.46 -17.29 13.77
N LYS A 917 39.36 -18.34 14.58
CA LYS A 917 38.42 -18.37 15.72
C LYS A 917 38.99 -18.88 17.02
N ILE A 918 39.36 -20.14 17.06
CA ILE A 918 39.69 -20.82 18.32
C ILE A 918 40.73 -21.90 18.13
N VAL A 919 41.55 -22.08 19.15
CA VAL A 919 42.44 -23.24 19.29
C VAL A 919 42.03 -23.96 20.56
N ASN A 920 41.61 -25.22 20.46
CA ASN A 920 41.23 -26.04 21.61
C ASN A 920 42.28 -27.14 21.85
N ILE A 921 42.82 -27.12 23.02
CA ILE A 921 43.81 -28.12 23.45
C ILE A 921 43.13 -29.16 24.36
N VAL A 922 43.17 -30.41 23.96
CA VAL A 922 42.60 -31.52 24.72
C VAL A 922 43.72 -32.22 25.48
N ILE A 923 43.65 -32.24 26.80
CA ILE A 923 44.64 -32.83 27.70
C ILE A 923 44.08 -34.01 28.47
#